data_49dd38d143c5f6bda2abcb36e39d1df0
#
_entry.id   49dd38d143c5f6bda2abcb36e39d1df0
#
_cell.length_a   1.000
_cell.length_b   1.000
_cell.length_c   1.000
_cell.angle_alpha   90.00
_cell.angle_beta   90.00
_cell.angle_gamma   90.00
#
_symmetry.space_group_name_H-M   'P 1'
#
loop_
_entity.id
_entity.type
_entity.pdbx_description
1 polymer ?
#
loop_
_entity_poly.entity_id
_entity_poly.type
_entity_poly.pdbx_seq_one_letter_code
_entity_poly.pdbx_strand_id
1 'polypeptide(L)'
;MRRGLVLTALVFCLVGSSAVRAGAEPLPNDPELIRGSLDNGLTYLLKKHGNPAGRVSLWLHVASGSLNETEGTRGIAHYLEHMAFNGSANFPPGSLIPFFQSLGMTFGRDQNAFTGFEQTTYQLALPDTRPETLDKGILYLSDVALRLSLTPGEIESERQIVLEEKRSRAGPLQRVQEYIYERLAPGSTFGRRLPIGTEETIKSAAPKDLKEYYSRWYVPSNMVLIVVGESDPALVIGLIRKHFADGPKVPRPIERDVGVKAQTAMRAIVATDPELTQAEVSIVRVEAPRAPTVTVEQHRRDLMELVGVWVFNRRINAQLAEGKASFLNAGVSVRQRARAIRLITAEASGKPGEWRRMLADLGMNLQRARLHGFSEREVRDAQTSWIAQAQEEAQRERTLPARALLRRINSAVARREPVMSAAQRLDLQKRLLPGITAAEVSQIFAANFDPTAVTFIVEIPSGGEAPSEAELAGLGRVALSVKPERGTEPARARALLEKLPAGGKFVESIPHAASAVTSGWLDNGVRVHYRLMEQRKNEASITITLAGGQIQETATNRGISQAATLAWHQPATGKLSSIQIRDLITGKKVRVSGRANADTLTLAVSGNPADLEVGLQLAYLLLTDPVIESAAFIQWKETETQKIAARKVRSAGILSEATAAAFYPSDEPRTKPLEASQIHRISLDAAQAWLRKLVAEAPIEVAVVGDVDPSTARGLVERYLGSLPPRSRISHQTFAGLRKITRSAGPIHIERKINVKTPQAFVMEGFFGTDIQNVRDSRILAIAARVLSTRMNTVIREEKQLVYSIGASSQPASDYPGFGLFVARAPTDPAKTGALATALSEMYTAFTGKGPTKDEMAVAKRQIANLLDQTMKEPEFWVSRLATLDYHGLSLNDVANAPADYQRYTAEEIRDTFARYNTPAARFRFVIAPADPPGTKPGAEKTKG
;
A
#
# COMPACT_ATOMS: atom_id res chain seq x y z
N MET A 1 -76.68 -71.70 11.87
CA MET A 1 -77.05 -70.32 12.32
C MET A 1 -75.80 -69.61 12.69
N ARG A 2 -75.75 -68.36 12.26
CA ARG A 2 -74.79 -67.29 12.59
C ARG A 2 -73.40 -67.36 11.89
N ARG A 3 -73.30 -66.47 10.98
CA ARG A 3 -72.09 -66.04 10.21
C ARG A 3 -71.11 -65.26 11.11
N GLY A 4 -69.85 -65.47 10.91
CA GLY A 4 -68.72 -64.67 11.46
C GLY A 4 -67.93 -64.12 10.36
N LEU A 5 -67.97 -62.80 10.23
CA LEU A 5 -67.11 -62.03 9.27
C LEU A 5 -65.69 -62.01 9.72
N VAL A 6 -64.76 -62.30 8.75
CA VAL A 6 -63.31 -62.09 8.88
C VAL A 6 -63.03 -60.69 8.36
N LEU A 7 -62.51 -59.80 9.18
CA LEU A 7 -62.07 -58.47 8.78
C LEU A 7 -60.57 -58.51 8.55
N THR A 8 -60.14 -58.38 7.29
CA THR A 8 -58.71 -58.29 6.90
C THR A 8 -58.30 -56.83 7.01
N ALA A 9 -57.44 -56.51 7.98
CA ALA A 9 -56.86 -55.15 8.11
C ALA A 9 -55.64 -55.00 7.18
N LEU A 10 -55.74 -54.14 6.18
CA LEU A 10 -54.63 -53.66 5.36
C LEU A 10 -53.87 -52.61 6.19
N VAL A 11 -52.63 -52.93 6.61
CA VAL A 11 -51.68 -51.97 7.18
C VAL A 11 -51.02 -51.24 6.03
N PHE A 12 -51.39 -49.99 5.77
CA PHE A 12 -50.70 -49.06 4.89
C PHE A 12 -49.46 -48.54 5.63
N CYS A 13 -48.22 -49.06 5.32
CA CYS A 13 -46.97 -48.42 5.71
C CYS A 13 -46.80 -47.12 4.92
N LEU A 14 -47.17 -45.98 5.53
CA LEU A 14 -46.71 -44.65 5.12
C LEU A 14 -45.21 -44.56 5.39
N VAL A 15 -44.37 -44.81 4.37
CA VAL A 15 -43.00 -44.39 4.34
C VAL A 15 -42.99 -42.89 4.17
N GLY A 16 -42.96 -42.15 5.28
CA GLY A 16 -42.72 -40.73 5.32
C GLY A 16 -41.27 -40.49 4.87
N SER A 17 -41.11 -40.06 3.63
CA SER A 17 -39.84 -39.46 3.17
C SER A 17 -39.59 -38.21 4.01
N SER A 18 -38.88 -38.40 5.10
CA SER A 18 -38.22 -37.28 5.80
C SER A 18 -37.20 -36.74 4.81
N ALA A 19 -37.57 -35.68 4.06
CA ALA A 19 -36.59 -34.86 3.38
C ALA A 19 -35.71 -34.28 4.47
N VAL A 20 -34.54 -34.91 4.70
CA VAL A 20 -33.43 -34.30 5.44
C VAL A 20 -33.17 -33.04 4.71
N ARG A 21 -33.57 -31.89 5.25
CA ARG A 21 -33.01 -30.58 4.84
C ARG A 21 -31.54 -30.75 5.01
N ALA A 22 -30.80 -30.98 3.91
CA ALA A 22 -29.37 -30.92 3.90
C ALA A 22 -28.98 -29.56 4.45
N GLY A 23 -28.43 -29.51 5.65
CA GLY A 23 -27.90 -28.29 6.23
C GLY A 23 -26.90 -27.69 5.25
N ALA A 24 -26.88 -26.37 5.08
CA ALA A 24 -25.94 -25.71 4.19
C ALA A 24 -24.51 -26.14 4.53
N GLU A 25 -23.71 -26.57 3.53
CA GLU A 25 -22.32 -27.05 3.71
C GLU A 25 -21.48 -25.94 4.35
N PRO A 26 -20.87 -26.14 5.54
CA PRO A 26 -20.08 -25.11 6.19
C PRO A 26 -18.74 -24.90 5.46
N LEU A 27 -18.21 -23.69 5.48
CA LEU A 27 -16.87 -23.41 5.01
C LEU A 27 -15.83 -24.07 5.95
N PRO A 28 -14.74 -24.64 5.40
CA PRO A 28 -13.74 -25.30 6.20
C PRO A 28 -12.86 -24.27 6.95
N ASN A 29 -12.30 -24.71 8.07
CA ASN A 29 -11.21 -24.01 8.74
C ASN A 29 -9.86 -24.62 8.34
N ASP A 30 -8.81 -23.80 8.33
CA ASP A 30 -7.44 -24.24 8.08
C ASP A 30 -7.02 -25.31 9.09
N PRO A 31 -6.70 -26.55 8.66
CA PRO A 31 -6.34 -27.65 9.56
C PRO A 31 -4.99 -27.45 10.25
N GLU A 32 -4.12 -26.58 9.72
CA GLU A 32 -2.84 -26.23 10.34
C GLU A 32 -2.97 -25.14 11.41
N LEU A 33 -4.16 -24.55 11.56
CA LEU A 33 -4.43 -23.49 12.54
C LEU A 33 -4.88 -24.10 13.87
N ILE A 34 -3.99 -24.12 14.86
CA ILE A 34 -4.31 -24.53 16.22
C ILE A 34 -5.23 -23.48 16.86
N ARG A 35 -6.42 -23.89 17.28
CA ARG A 35 -7.40 -23.03 17.94
C ARG A 35 -7.67 -23.53 19.36
N GLY A 36 -7.73 -22.60 20.30
CA GLY A 36 -8.11 -22.90 21.68
C GLY A 36 -8.69 -21.68 22.37
N SER A 37 -9.18 -21.89 23.58
CA SER A 37 -9.67 -20.83 24.46
C SER A 37 -9.26 -21.08 25.91
N LEU A 38 -9.14 -19.99 26.68
CA LEU A 38 -9.01 -20.05 28.13
C LEU A 38 -10.39 -20.02 28.80
N ASP A 39 -10.46 -20.40 30.06
CA ASP A 39 -11.70 -20.42 30.84
C ASP A 39 -12.37 -19.05 31.00
N ASN A 40 -11.57 -17.97 30.86
CA ASN A 40 -12.07 -16.58 30.88
C ASN A 40 -12.60 -16.10 29.52
N GLY A 41 -12.58 -16.96 28.48
CA GLY A 41 -13.12 -16.68 27.15
C GLY A 41 -12.11 -16.13 26.14
N LEU A 42 -10.86 -15.86 26.51
CA LEU A 42 -9.81 -15.51 25.55
C LEU A 42 -9.65 -16.63 24.52
N THR A 43 -9.75 -16.29 23.24
CA THR A 43 -9.46 -17.22 22.14
C THR A 43 -8.02 -17.02 21.65
N TYR A 44 -7.34 -18.10 21.26
CA TYR A 44 -6.04 -18.03 20.61
C TYR A 44 -6.02 -18.84 19.31
N LEU A 45 -5.25 -18.33 18.34
CA LEU A 45 -5.04 -18.96 17.04
C LEU A 45 -3.52 -19.01 16.79
N LEU A 46 -2.97 -20.21 16.62
CA LEU A 46 -1.55 -20.42 16.39
C LEU A 46 -1.32 -21.09 15.04
N LYS A 47 -0.43 -20.55 14.21
CA LYS A 47 0.01 -21.18 12.96
C LYS A 47 1.54 -21.23 12.89
N LYS A 48 2.11 -22.44 12.77
CA LYS A 48 3.54 -22.60 12.52
C LYS A 48 3.87 -22.09 11.12
N HIS A 49 4.90 -21.22 11.01
CA HIS A 49 5.26 -20.59 9.73
C HIS A 49 6.72 -20.14 9.74
N GLY A 50 7.48 -20.51 8.69
CA GLY A 50 8.92 -20.30 8.60
C GLY A 50 9.38 -19.07 7.83
N ASN A 51 8.51 -18.09 7.54
CA ASN A 51 8.96 -16.85 6.88
C ASN A 51 8.46 -15.59 7.61
N PRO A 52 9.39 -14.80 8.21
CA PRO A 52 10.85 -15.01 8.25
C PRO A 52 11.24 -16.14 9.21
N ALA A 53 12.26 -16.92 8.82
CA ALA A 53 12.78 -18.02 9.62
C ALA A 53 13.31 -17.54 10.99
N GLY A 54 13.11 -18.33 12.04
CA GLY A 54 13.58 -18.04 13.40
C GLY A 54 12.85 -16.87 14.06
N ARG A 55 11.67 -16.49 13.58
CA ARG A 55 10.90 -15.35 14.10
C ARG A 55 9.45 -15.73 14.37
N VAL A 56 8.79 -14.88 15.19
CA VAL A 56 7.37 -15.02 15.51
C VAL A 56 6.70 -13.66 15.57
N SER A 57 5.48 -13.59 15.10
CA SER A 57 4.65 -12.39 15.16
C SER A 57 3.37 -12.66 15.94
N LEU A 58 3.05 -11.75 16.85
CA LEU A 58 1.93 -11.83 17.78
C LEU A 58 0.97 -10.67 17.50
N TRP A 59 -0.32 -10.96 17.27
CA TRP A 59 -1.35 -9.96 17.13
C TRP A 59 -2.45 -10.16 18.15
N LEU A 60 -2.74 -9.15 18.97
CA LEU A 60 -3.89 -9.14 19.86
C LEU A 60 -5.02 -8.37 19.16
N HIS A 61 -6.06 -9.10 18.78
CA HIS A 61 -7.30 -8.55 18.23
C HIS A 61 -8.28 -8.29 19.37
N VAL A 62 -8.73 -7.05 19.51
CA VAL A 62 -9.83 -6.66 20.39
C VAL A 62 -11.02 -6.34 19.49
N ALA A 63 -12.16 -7.03 19.67
CA ALA A 63 -13.35 -6.83 18.85
C ALA A 63 -14.13 -5.57 19.31
N SER A 64 -13.43 -4.44 19.35
CA SER A 64 -13.97 -3.13 19.69
C SER A 64 -13.20 -2.05 18.98
N GLY A 65 -13.93 -1.07 18.45
CA GLY A 65 -13.41 0.09 17.72
C GLY A 65 -14.33 1.29 17.86
N SER A 66 -14.28 2.22 16.93
CA SER A 66 -15.01 3.49 17.03
C SER A 66 -16.53 3.35 17.02
N LEU A 67 -17.11 2.28 16.45
CA LEU A 67 -18.56 2.05 16.53
C LEU A 67 -19.06 1.76 17.95
N ASN A 68 -18.18 1.41 18.86
CA ASN A 68 -18.50 1.13 20.26
C ASN A 68 -18.47 2.38 21.16
N GLU A 69 -18.09 3.54 20.60
CA GLU A 69 -18.02 4.83 21.29
C GLU A 69 -19.40 5.48 21.50
N THR A 70 -19.48 6.45 22.37
CA THR A 70 -20.67 7.34 22.53
C THR A 70 -20.47 8.64 21.75
N GLU A 71 -21.48 9.50 21.67
CA GLU A 71 -21.33 10.82 21.02
C GLU A 71 -20.27 11.70 21.68
N GLY A 72 -20.22 11.70 23.00
CA GLY A 72 -19.25 12.51 23.77
C GLY A 72 -17.84 11.94 23.83
N THR A 73 -17.65 10.67 23.39
CA THR A 73 -16.35 9.99 23.49
C THR A 73 -15.83 9.53 22.12
N ARG A 74 -16.21 10.22 21.03
CA ARG A 74 -15.71 9.90 19.69
C ARG A 74 -14.18 10.02 19.63
N GLY A 75 -13.50 8.97 19.14
CA GLY A 75 -12.05 8.85 19.07
C GLY A 75 -11.42 8.20 20.29
N ILE A 76 -12.20 7.81 21.33
CA ILE A 76 -11.66 7.23 22.56
C ILE A 76 -11.03 5.85 22.32
N ALA A 77 -11.54 5.07 21.36
CA ALA A 77 -10.98 3.79 20.99
C ALA A 77 -9.55 3.92 20.42
N HIS A 78 -9.35 4.90 19.57
CA HIS A 78 -8.05 5.20 18.98
C HIS A 78 -7.10 5.84 20.02
N TYR A 79 -7.62 6.71 20.88
CA TYR A 79 -6.82 7.28 21.96
C TYR A 79 -6.33 6.20 22.93
N LEU A 80 -7.19 5.23 23.26
CA LEU A 80 -6.81 4.09 24.09
C LEU A 80 -5.75 3.18 23.40
N GLU A 81 -5.80 3.06 22.09
CA GLU A 81 -4.75 2.39 21.33
C GLU A 81 -3.37 2.99 21.58
N HIS A 82 -3.27 4.32 21.56
CA HIS A 82 -2.04 5.04 21.88
C HIS A 82 -1.57 4.78 23.32
N MET A 83 -2.51 4.78 24.25
CA MET A 83 -2.21 4.55 25.66
C MET A 83 -1.61 3.16 25.93
N ALA A 84 -1.77 2.20 25.04
CA ALA A 84 -1.14 0.89 25.17
C ALA A 84 0.39 0.93 25.11
N PHE A 85 0.97 2.02 24.61
CA PHE A 85 2.42 2.25 24.57
C PHE A 85 2.92 3.12 25.72
N ASN A 86 2.02 3.71 26.52
CA ASN A 86 2.31 4.74 27.51
C ASN A 86 2.19 4.23 28.95
N GLY A 87 2.39 2.92 29.17
CA GLY A 87 2.52 2.34 30.48
C GLY A 87 1.48 1.29 30.85
N SER A 88 1.96 0.25 31.48
CA SER A 88 1.20 -0.87 32.02
C SER A 88 1.81 -1.35 33.34
N ALA A 89 1.20 -2.37 33.94
CA ALA A 89 1.67 -2.91 35.21
C ALA A 89 3.12 -3.41 35.17
N ASN A 90 3.53 -4.05 34.08
CA ASN A 90 4.88 -4.63 33.95
C ASN A 90 5.83 -3.77 33.08
N PHE A 91 5.32 -2.78 32.41
CA PHE A 91 6.09 -1.82 31.58
C PHE A 91 5.70 -0.40 31.97
N PRO A 92 6.41 0.21 32.92
CA PRO A 92 6.16 1.62 33.32
C PRO A 92 6.26 2.58 32.13
N PRO A 93 5.65 3.78 32.20
CA PRO A 93 5.78 4.79 31.16
C PRO A 93 7.22 5.01 30.71
N GLY A 94 7.45 5.13 29.40
CA GLY A 94 8.76 5.32 28.80
C GLY A 94 9.67 4.09 28.77
N SER A 95 9.29 2.93 29.35
CA SER A 95 10.16 1.75 29.41
C SER A 95 9.95 0.76 28.25
N LEU A 96 8.75 0.66 27.70
CA LEU A 96 8.35 -0.34 26.73
C LEU A 96 9.14 -0.23 25.40
N ILE A 97 9.17 0.97 24.82
CA ILE A 97 9.82 1.21 23.52
C ILE A 97 11.32 0.96 23.62
N PRO A 98 12.06 1.51 24.61
CA PRO A 98 13.47 1.20 24.82
C PRO A 98 13.75 -0.29 25.04
N PHE A 99 12.90 -0.98 25.78
CA PHE A 99 13.04 -2.42 26.00
C PHE A 99 13.05 -3.20 24.67
N PHE A 100 12.05 -3.00 23.81
CA PHE A 100 11.97 -3.70 22.54
C PHE A 100 13.04 -3.21 21.54
N GLN A 101 13.43 -1.94 21.58
CA GLN A 101 14.56 -1.42 20.82
C GLN A 101 15.88 -2.11 21.22
N SER A 102 16.07 -2.42 22.51
CA SER A 102 17.24 -3.15 22.98
C SER A 102 17.35 -4.56 22.38
N LEU A 103 16.24 -5.15 21.93
CA LEU A 103 16.18 -6.41 21.17
C LEU A 103 16.40 -6.19 19.64
N GLY A 104 16.64 -4.95 19.20
CA GLY A 104 16.83 -4.58 17.79
C GLY A 104 15.51 -4.40 17.02
N MET A 105 14.39 -4.25 17.72
CA MET A 105 13.09 -3.93 17.10
C MET A 105 12.99 -2.43 16.81
N THR A 106 12.16 -2.09 15.82
CA THR A 106 11.91 -0.69 15.43
C THR A 106 10.44 -0.35 15.69
N PHE A 107 10.19 0.70 16.47
CA PHE A 107 8.84 1.23 16.68
C PHE A 107 8.19 1.65 15.34
N GLY A 108 6.90 1.39 15.20
CA GLY A 108 6.14 1.62 13.96
C GLY A 108 6.26 0.49 12.92
N ARG A 109 7.38 -0.24 12.88
CA ARG A 109 7.57 -1.39 11.98
C ARG A 109 7.30 -2.72 12.66
N ASP A 110 7.99 -2.97 13.78
CA ASP A 110 7.96 -4.25 14.51
C ASP A 110 6.99 -4.21 15.72
N GLN A 111 6.67 -3.02 16.20
CA GLN A 111 5.62 -2.71 17.17
C GLN A 111 4.68 -1.71 16.54
N ASN A 112 3.41 -2.03 16.48
CA ASN A 112 2.39 -1.14 15.90
C ASN A 112 1.01 -1.50 16.44
N ALA A 113 0.02 -0.65 16.19
CA ALA A 113 -1.37 -0.96 16.41
C ALA A 113 -2.22 -0.23 15.36
N PHE A 114 -3.49 -0.54 15.29
CA PHE A 114 -4.46 0.23 14.52
C PHE A 114 -5.86 0.06 15.10
N THR A 115 -6.64 1.13 15.01
CA THR A 115 -8.06 1.16 15.36
C THR A 115 -8.90 1.36 14.11
N GLY A 116 -9.87 0.47 13.92
CA GLY A 116 -10.91 0.58 12.89
C GLY A 116 -12.28 0.87 13.50
N PHE A 117 -13.31 0.66 12.68
CA PHE A 117 -14.70 0.83 13.14
C PHE A 117 -15.11 -0.22 14.19
N GLU A 118 -14.67 -1.48 14.05
CA GLU A 118 -15.10 -2.63 14.87
C GLU A 118 -13.99 -3.32 15.64
N GLN A 119 -12.75 -2.92 15.42
CA GLN A 119 -11.60 -3.60 15.99
C GLN A 119 -10.49 -2.63 16.35
N THR A 120 -9.74 -3.00 17.37
CA THR A 120 -8.39 -2.50 17.64
C THR A 120 -7.44 -3.68 17.65
N THR A 121 -6.31 -3.57 16.97
CA THR A 121 -5.36 -4.69 16.84
C THR A 121 -3.96 -4.23 17.16
N TYR A 122 -3.33 -4.86 18.16
CA TYR A 122 -1.95 -4.63 18.56
C TYR A 122 -1.04 -5.66 17.91
N GLN A 123 0.08 -5.19 17.38
CA GLN A 123 1.00 -5.98 16.54
C GLN A 123 2.39 -5.98 17.11
N LEU A 124 3.00 -7.14 17.21
CA LEU A 124 4.36 -7.33 17.70
C LEU A 124 5.07 -8.36 16.83
N ALA A 125 6.17 -7.97 16.16
CA ALA A 125 7.03 -8.86 15.40
C ALA A 125 8.34 -9.07 16.16
N LEU A 126 8.46 -10.20 16.87
CA LEU A 126 9.62 -10.51 17.68
C LEU A 126 10.83 -10.91 16.81
N PRO A 127 12.04 -10.51 17.19
CA PRO A 127 13.24 -10.73 16.38
C PRO A 127 13.74 -12.18 16.43
N ASP A 128 13.27 -12.97 17.38
CA ASP A 128 13.63 -14.36 17.58
C ASP A 128 12.49 -15.13 18.28
N THR A 129 12.71 -16.44 18.50
CA THR A 129 11.75 -17.36 19.14
C THR A 129 12.23 -17.87 20.51
N ARG A 130 13.22 -17.21 21.12
CA ARG A 130 13.72 -17.59 22.44
C ARG A 130 12.60 -17.48 23.49
N PRO A 131 12.54 -18.43 24.46
CA PRO A 131 11.49 -18.44 25.47
C PRO A 131 11.35 -17.11 26.22
N GLU A 132 12.46 -16.43 26.53
CA GLU A 132 12.46 -15.14 27.24
C GLU A 132 11.87 -14.02 26.39
N THR A 133 12.16 -14.01 25.08
CA THR A 133 11.62 -13.03 24.13
C THR A 133 10.13 -13.24 23.94
N LEU A 134 9.70 -14.50 23.79
CA LEU A 134 8.28 -14.87 23.70
C LEU A 134 7.51 -14.52 24.97
N ASP A 135 8.08 -14.85 26.15
CA ASP A 135 7.48 -14.55 27.46
C ASP A 135 7.20 -13.04 27.59
N LYS A 136 8.19 -12.20 27.27
CA LYS A 136 8.04 -10.73 27.32
C LYS A 136 7.05 -10.19 26.28
N GLY A 137 7.03 -10.74 25.09
CA GLY A 137 6.06 -10.34 24.05
C GLY A 137 4.62 -10.68 24.44
N ILE A 138 4.38 -11.88 24.97
CA ILE A 138 3.06 -12.32 25.43
C ILE A 138 2.66 -11.56 26.70
N LEU A 139 3.58 -11.32 27.64
CA LEU A 139 3.36 -10.49 28.83
C LEU A 139 2.90 -9.07 28.43
N TYR A 140 3.60 -8.41 27.49
CA TYR A 140 3.19 -7.10 27.00
C TYR A 140 1.75 -7.09 26.44
N LEU A 141 1.42 -8.05 25.57
CA LEU A 141 0.06 -8.10 25.02
C LEU A 141 -0.99 -8.43 26.09
N SER A 142 -0.63 -9.18 27.12
CA SER A 142 -1.52 -9.41 28.28
C SER A 142 -1.71 -8.15 29.11
N ASP A 143 -0.68 -7.32 29.25
CA ASP A 143 -0.79 -6.03 29.91
C ASP A 143 -1.68 -5.06 29.13
N VAL A 144 -1.54 -5.03 27.82
CA VAL A 144 -2.47 -4.28 26.94
C VAL A 144 -3.92 -4.74 27.13
N ALA A 145 -4.13 -6.05 27.22
CA ALA A 145 -5.46 -6.62 27.41
C ALA A 145 -6.08 -6.31 28.76
N LEU A 146 -5.29 -6.31 29.84
CA LEU A 146 -5.81 -6.42 31.21
C LEU A 146 -5.28 -5.39 32.19
N ARG A 147 -4.15 -4.71 31.90
CA ARG A 147 -3.38 -4.03 32.96
C ARG A 147 -2.78 -2.67 32.52
N LEU A 148 -3.45 -1.93 31.61
CA LEU A 148 -3.01 -0.58 31.25
C LEU A 148 -3.09 0.37 32.46
N SER A 149 -2.09 1.22 32.62
CA SER A 149 -2.00 2.13 33.76
C SER A 149 -2.98 3.32 33.67
N LEU A 150 -3.20 3.87 32.47
CA LEU A 150 -4.11 4.97 32.17
C LEU A 150 -4.01 6.13 33.19
N THR A 151 -2.77 6.57 33.46
CA THR A 151 -2.53 7.66 34.39
C THR A 151 -2.91 9.01 33.77
N PRO A 152 -3.40 9.98 34.58
CA PRO A 152 -3.79 11.31 34.05
C PRO A 152 -2.66 12.03 33.31
N GLY A 153 -1.42 11.93 33.80
CA GLY A 153 -0.26 12.59 33.20
C GLY A 153 0.05 12.06 31.80
N GLU A 154 0.06 10.73 31.63
CA GLU A 154 0.32 10.09 30.34
C GLU A 154 -0.82 10.36 29.33
N ILE A 155 -2.08 10.35 29.80
CA ILE A 155 -3.23 10.71 28.98
C ILE A 155 -3.09 12.13 28.45
N GLU A 156 -2.73 13.10 29.30
CA GLU A 156 -2.58 14.50 28.87
C GLU A 156 -1.39 14.66 27.90
N SER A 157 -0.28 13.97 28.18
CA SER A 157 0.89 13.94 27.29
C SER A 157 0.54 13.41 25.90
N GLU A 158 -0.14 12.28 25.81
CA GLU A 158 -0.49 11.65 24.54
C GLU A 158 -1.59 12.40 23.77
N ARG A 159 -2.44 13.18 24.46
CA ARG A 159 -3.48 14.01 23.82
C ARG A 159 -2.93 14.88 22.70
N GLN A 160 -1.79 15.54 22.93
CA GLN A 160 -1.19 16.41 21.93
C GLN A 160 -0.70 15.62 20.72
N ILE A 161 -0.20 14.40 20.92
CA ILE A 161 0.27 13.51 19.85
C ILE A 161 -0.91 13.03 18.99
N VAL A 162 -2.04 12.67 19.62
CA VAL A 162 -3.29 12.29 18.90
C VAL A 162 -3.84 13.47 18.08
N LEU A 163 -3.78 14.70 18.63
CA LEU A 163 -4.18 15.91 17.90
C LEU A 163 -3.25 16.19 16.71
N GLU A 164 -1.93 16.00 16.87
CA GLU A 164 -0.97 16.13 15.75
C GLU A 164 -1.19 15.06 14.68
N GLU A 165 -1.55 13.83 15.08
CA GLU A 165 -1.91 12.79 14.12
C GLU A 165 -3.16 13.19 13.32
N LYS A 166 -4.22 13.63 13.98
CA LYS A 166 -5.44 14.12 13.31
C LYS A 166 -5.11 15.23 12.32
N ARG A 167 -4.26 16.18 12.72
CA ARG A 167 -3.79 17.26 11.86
C ARG A 167 -2.96 16.73 10.68
N SER A 168 -2.07 15.77 10.94
CA SER A 168 -1.23 15.19 9.88
C SER A 168 -2.02 14.47 8.79
N ARG A 169 -3.20 13.96 9.13
CA ARG A 169 -4.15 13.31 8.20
C ARG A 169 -5.13 14.29 7.56
N ALA A 170 -5.20 15.53 8.05
CA ALA A 170 -6.11 16.52 7.51
C ALA A 170 -5.81 16.84 6.03
N GLY A 171 -6.86 16.98 5.23
CA GLY A 171 -6.76 17.31 3.81
C GLY A 171 -8.12 17.33 3.14
N PRO A 172 -8.20 17.74 1.86
CA PRO A 172 -9.47 17.87 1.15
C PRO A 172 -10.25 16.54 1.08
N LEU A 173 -9.57 15.43 0.80
CA LEU A 173 -10.21 14.11 0.72
C LEU A 173 -10.82 13.67 2.05
N GLN A 174 -10.15 13.97 3.18
CA GLN A 174 -10.72 13.64 4.48
C GLN A 174 -11.96 14.48 4.78
N ARG A 175 -11.89 15.80 4.56
CA ARG A 175 -13.04 16.69 4.79
C ARG A 175 -14.26 16.28 3.97
N VAL A 176 -14.04 15.96 2.69
CA VAL A 176 -15.10 15.49 1.78
C VAL A 176 -15.64 14.13 2.22
N GLN A 177 -14.77 13.19 2.61
CA GLN A 177 -15.18 11.88 3.10
C GLN A 177 -16.01 11.98 4.38
N GLU A 178 -15.61 12.82 5.34
CA GLU A 178 -16.37 13.08 6.57
C GLU A 178 -17.76 13.61 6.25
N TYR A 179 -17.85 14.60 5.35
CA TYR A 179 -19.12 15.19 4.89
C TYR A 179 -20.04 14.17 4.23
N ILE A 180 -19.50 13.31 3.36
CA ILE A 180 -20.26 12.29 2.64
C ILE A 180 -20.74 11.20 3.59
N TYR A 181 -19.86 10.67 4.46
CA TYR A 181 -20.21 9.57 5.37
C TYR A 181 -21.32 9.95 6.34
N GLU A 182 -21.31 11.17 6.84
CA GLU A 182 -22.38 11.68 7.71
C GLU A 182 -23.75 11.68 7.03
N ARG A 183 -23.79 11.90 5.69
CA ARG A 183 -25.01 11.99 4.89
C ARG A 183 -25.40 10.71 4.18
N LEU A 184 -24.45 9.79 3.99
CA LEU A 184 -24.65 8.57 3.21
C LEU A 184 -25.66 7.61 3.86
N ALA A 185 -25.63 7.47 5.18
CA ALA A 185 -26.52 6.62 5.95
C ALA A 185 -27.20 7.43 7.07
N PRO A 186 -28.17 8.33 6.73
CA PRO A 186 -28.82 9.19 7.72
C PRO A 186 -29.55 8.39 8.78
N GLY A 187 -29.49 8.87 10.01
CA GLY A 187 -30.05 8.19 11.17
C GLY A 187 -29.19 7.07 11.76
N SER A 188 -28.11 6.67 11.07
CA SER A 188 -27.12 5.74 11.63
C SER A 188 -25.99 6.46 12.37
N THR A 189 -25.28 5.71 13.21
CA THR A 189 -24.06 6.22 13.87
C THR A 189 -22.82 6.06 13.00
N PHE A 190 -22.87 5.33 11.89
CA PHE A 190 -21.70 4.96 11.06
C PHE A 190 -20.85 6.17 10.64
N GLY A 191 -21.49 7.17 10.01
CA GLY A 191 -20.76 8.32 9.48
C GLY A 191 -20.18 9.24 10.54
N ARG A 192 -20.66 9.12 11.79
CA ARG A 192 -20.19 9.93 12.93
C ARG A 192 -19.16 9.22 13.80
N ARG A 193 -18.74 8.00 13.43
CA ARG A 193 -17.82 7.16 14.20
C ARG A 193 -16.53 6.92 13.46
N LEU A 194 -15.97 7.96 12.82
CA LEU A 194 -14.63 7.85 12.25
C LEU A 194 -13.60 7.59 13.37
N PRO A 195 -12.68 6.63 13.20
CA PRO A 195 -11.80 6.18 14.28
C PRO A 195 -10.97 7.29 14.93
N ILE A 196 -10.52 8.29 14.15
CA ILE A 196 -9.71 9.41 14.67
C ILE A 196 -10.52 10.35 15.60
N GLY A 197 -11.84 10.27 15.64
CA GLY A 197 -12.68 11.15 16.44
C GLY A 197 -12.73 12.60 15.97
N THR A 198 -13.24 13.49 16.84
CA THR A 198 -13.27 14.94 16.60
C THR A 198 -12.25 15.63 17.48
N GLU A 199 -11.79 16.82 17.07
CA GLU A 199 -10.88 17.62 17.86
C GLU A 199 -11.47 17.98 19.24
N GLU A 200 -12.77 18.30 19.27
CA GLU A 200 -13.51 18.61 20.49
C GLU A 200 -13.51 17.43 21.48
N THR A 201 -13.88 16.21 21.00
CA THR A 201 -13.95 15.03 21.87
C THR A 201 -12.58 14.56 22.33
N ILE A 202 -11.52 14.69 21.50
CA ILE A 202 -10.15 14.38 21.91
C ILE A 202 -9.69 15.36 23.00
N LYS A 203 -9.97 16.67 22.85
CA LYS A 203 -9.61 17.70 23.85
C LYS A 203 -10.34 17.52 25.17
N SER A 204 -11.61 17.09 25.14
CA SER A 204 -12.43 16.92 26.33
C SER A 204 -12.34 15.54 26.98
N ALA A 205 -11.71 14.54 26.33
CA ALA A 205 -11.59 13.19 26.86
C ALA A 205 -10.94 13.17 28.26
N ALA A 206 -11.65 12.62 29.24
CA ALA A 206 -11.17 12.53 30.61
C ALA A 206 -10.62 11.12 30.93
N PRO A 207 -9.74 10.95 31.92
CA PRO A 207 -9.24 9.64 32.33
C PRO A 207 -10.33 8.62 32.65
N LYS A 208 -11.46 9.06 33.16
CA LYS A 208 -12.62 8.20 33.42
C LYS A 208 -13.19 7.60 32.13
N ASP A 209 -13.23 8.37 31.05
CA ASP A 209 -13.83 7.92 29.78
C ASP A 209 -12.99 6.79 29.15
N LEU A 210 -11.63 6.91 29.20
CA LEU A 210 -10.72 5.86 28.77
C LEU A 210 -10.87 4.60 29.66
N LYS A 211 -10.93 4.76 30.97
CA LYS A 211 -11.10 3.65 31.92
C LYS A 211 -12.43 2.95 31.74
N GLU A 212 -13.54 3.68 31.51
CA GLU A 212 -14.86 3.10 31.24
C GLU A 212 -14.88 2.33 29.93
N TYR A 213 -14.27 2.89 28.87
CA TYR A 213 -14.15 2.18 27.57
C TYR A 213 -13.28 0.94 27.73
N TYR A 214 -12.12 1.03 28.38
CA TYR A 214 -11.20 -0.08 28.62
C TYR A 214 -11.86 -1.20 29.41
N SER A 215 -12.43 -0.90 30.58
CA SER A 215 -13.07 -1.91 31.45
C SER A 215 -14.25 -2.61 30.78
N ARG A 216 -14.97 -1.92 29.88
CA ARG A 216 -16.12 -2.49 29.17
C ARG A 216 -15.72 -3.39 28.01
N TRP A 217 -14.74 -2.99 27.21
CA TRP A 217 -14.46 -3.62 25.92
C TRP A 217 -13.21 -4.51 25.92
N TYR A 218 -12.25 -4.24 26.82
CA TYR A 218 -11.01 -4.99 26.93
C TYR A 218 -11.18 -6.11 27.95
N VAL A 219 -12.00 -7.10 27.56
CA VAL A 219 -12.27 -8.30 28.34
C VAL A 219 -11.87 -9.53 27.53
N PRO A 220 -11.32 -10.59 28.17
CA PRO A 220 -10.79 -11.77 27.47
C PRO A 220 -11.77 -12.37 26.46
N SER A 221 -13.05 -12.49 26.80
CA SER A 221 -14.11 -13.02 25.93
C SER A 221 -14.34 -12.20 24.63
N ASN A 222 -13.81 -10.98 24.55
CA ASN A 222 -13.89 -10.10 23.40
C ASN A 222 -12.57 -10.01 22.61
N MET A 223 -11.60 -10.91 22.89
CA MET A 223 -10.25 -10.86 22.34
C MET A 223 -9.83 -12.16 21.67
N VAL A 224 -8.95 -12.03 20.69
CA VAL A 224 -8.28 -13.15 20.00
C VAL A 224 -6.79 -12.86 19.92
N LEU A 225 -5.96 -13.75 20.51
CA LEU A 225 -4.51 -13.69 20.32
C LEU A 225 -4.11 -14.56 19.13
N ILE A 226 -3.47 -13.96 18.14
CA ILE A 226 -3.04 -14.63 16.90
C ILE A 226 -1.52 -14.70 16.90
N VAL A 227 -0.96 -15.89 16.75
CA VAL A 227 0.48 -16.16 16.74
C VAL A 227 0.86 -16.88 15.45
N VAL A 228 1.80 -16.31 14.69
CA VAL A 228 2.30 -16.90 13.44
C VAL A 228 3.82 -16.84 13.44
N GLY A 229 4.49 -17.98 13.30
CA GLY A 229 5.95 -18.04 13.25
C GLY A 229 6.51 -19.42 13.61
N GLU A 230 7.83 -19.48 13.74
CA GLU A 230 8.56 -20.71 14.10
C GLU A 230 8.67 -20.89 15.61
N SER A 231 7.56 -20.94 16.33
CA SER A 231 7.55 -21.20 17.76
C SER A 231 6.95 -22.57 18.10
N ASP A 232 7.36 -23.14 19.22
CA ASP A 232 6.72 -24.34 19.76
C ASP A 232 5.31 -24.00 20.28
N PRO A 233 4.25 -24.59 19.71
CA PRO A 233 2.89 -24.33 20.16
C PRO A 233 2.66 -24.62 21.65
N ALA A 234 3.27 -25.65 22.21
CA ALA A 234 3.10 -26.01 23.63
C ALA A 234 3.67 -24.92 24.55
N LEU A 235 4.87 -24.39 24.22
CA LEU A 235 5.47 -23.27 24.92
C LEU A 235 4.56 -22.03 24.85
N VAL A 236 4.10 -21.68 23.64
CA VAL A 236 3.24 -20.50 23.45
C VAL A 236 1.93 -20.62 24.23
N ILE A 237 1.26 -21.79 24.20
CA ILE A 237 0.03 -22.05 24.99
C ILE A 237 0.30 -21.95 26.48
N GLY A 238 1.44 -22.48 26.97
CA GLY A 238 1.87 -22.35 28.37
C GLY A 238 2.02 -20.89 28.78
N LEU A 239 2.66 -20.05 27.93
CA LEU A 239 2.83 -18.62 28.18
C LEU A 239 1.50 -17.85 28.11
N ILE A 240 0.61 -18.19 27.18
CA ILE A 240 -0.74 -17.61 27.11
C ILE A 240 -1.50 -17.89 28.42
N ARG A 241 -1.48 -19.14 28.91
CA ARG A 241 -2.09 -19.48 30.20
C ARG A 241 -1.47 -18.71 31.36
N LYS A 242 -0.14 -18.63 31.39
CA LYS A 242 0.61 -17.92 32.45
C LYS A 242 0.19 -16.45 32.58
N HIS A 243 -0.01 -15.75 31.44
CA HIS A 243 -0.17 -14.30 31.44
C HIS A 243 -1.62 -13.81 31.29
N PHE A 244 -2.53 -14.64 30.76
CA PHE A 244 -3.92 -14.23 30.50
C PHE A 244 -4.96 -14.95 31.37
N ALA A 245 -4.61 -16.05 32.06
CA ALA A 245 -5.62 -16.86 32.77
C ALA A 245 -6.25 -16.15 33.97
N ASP A 246 -5.55 -15.19 34.56
CA ASP A 246 -6.02 -14.40 35.72
C ASP A 246 -6.99 -13.26 35.31
N GLY A 247 -7.19 -13.04 33.99
CA GLY A 247 -8.13 -12.06 33.49
C GLY A 247 -9.59 -12.38 33.86
N PRO A 248 -10.46 -11.35 33.92
CA PRO A 248 -11.82 -11.49 34.40
C PRO A 248 -12.65 -12.43 33.50
N LYS A 249 -13.42 -13.32 34.11
CA LYS A 249 -14.36 -14.21 33.43
C LYS A 249 -15.72 -13.49 33.31
N VAL A 250 -15.86 -12.67 32.28
CA VAL A 250 -17.09 -11.92 32.00
C VAL A 250 -17.60 -12.23 30.60
N PRO A 251 -18.92 -12.14 30.36
CA PRO A 251 -19.48 -12.36 29.03
C PRO A 251 -18.96 -11.31 28.04
N ARG A 252 -18.94 -11.69 26.77
CA ARG A 252 -18.62 -10.76 25.69
C ARG A 252 -19.62 -9.58 25.71
N PRO A 253 -19.13 -8.32 25.61
CA PRO A 253 -20.00 -7.15 25.55
C PRO A 253 -20.95 -7.20 24.35
N ILE A 254 -22.17 -6.74 24.56
CA ILE A 254 -23.15 -6.62 23.48
C ILE A 254 -22.80 -5.41 22.62
N GLU A 255 -22.61 -5.65 21.32
CA GLU A 255 -22.39 -4.60 20.33
C GLU A 255 -23.70 -3.81 20.11
N ARG A 256 -23.56 -2.51 19.90
CA ARG A 256 -24.72 -1.65 19.58
C ARG A 256 -25.07 -1.77 18.11
N ASP A 257 -26.37 -1.77 17.79
CA ASP A 257 -26.80 -1.59 16.41
C ASP A 257 -26.39 -0.21 15.91
N VAL A 258 -25.71 -0.19 14.79
CA VAL A 258 -25.26 1.04 14.13
C VAL A 258 -26.41 1.80 13.49
N GLY A 259 -27.56 1.14 13.28
CA GLY A 259 -28.79 1.71 12.74
C GLY A 259 -28.74 1.94 11.23
N VAL A 260 -27.86 1.28 10.49
CA VAL A 260 -27.82 1.38 9.02
C VAL A 260 -28.97 0.56 8.42
N LYS A 261 -29.83 1.25 7.68
CA LYS A 261 -30.95 0.66 6.94
C LYS A 261 -30.68 0.68 5.45
N ALA A 262 -31.29 -0.27 4.74
CA ALA A 262 -31.28 -0.24 3.28
C ALA A 262 -31.93 1.04 2.78
N GLN A 263 -31.33 1.63 1.76
CA GLN A 263 -31.88 2.82 1.11
C GLN A 263 -33.13 2.47 0.31
N THR A 264 -34.16 3.32 0.38
CA THR A 264 -35.45 3.09 -0.25
C THR A 264 -35.83 4.14 -1.31
N ALA A 265 -35.04 5.19 -1.45
CA ALA A 265 -35.30 6.28 -2.39
C ALA A 265 -34.02 6.84 -2.99
N MET A 266 -34.11 7.48 -4.15
CA MET A 266 -33.00 8.23 -4.73
C MET A 266 -32.69 9.48 -3.94
N ARG A 267 -31.40 9.78 -3.78
CA ARG A 267 -30.88 10.99 -3.11
C ARG A 267 -29.67 11.53 -3.87
N ALA A 268 -29.25 12.74 -3.50
CA ALA A 268 -28.02 13.32 -4.01
C ALA A 268 -27.21 13.95 -2.86
N ILE A 269 -25.90 13.98 -3.02
CA ILE A 269 -24.94 14.66 -2.12
C ILE A 269 -23.98 15.42 -3.00
N VAL A 270 -23.86 16.73 -2.76
CA VAL A 270 -22.89 17.58 -3.42
C VAL A 270 -21.82 17.98 -2.42
N ALA A 271 -20.60 17.54 -2.65
CA ALA A 271 -19.45 17.81 -1.79
C ALA A 271 -18.46 18.70 -2.54
N THR A 272 -18.08 19.82 -1.92
CA THR A 272 -17.10 20.75 -2.51
C THR A 272 -15.97 21.05 -1.54
N ASP A 273 -14.74 21.20 -2.09
CA ASP A 273 -13.61 21.68 -1.30
C ASP A 273 -12.65 22.46 -2.19
N PRO A 274 -12.07 23.59 -1.74
CA PRO A 274 -11.20 24.44 -2.56
C PRO A 274 -9.86 23.80 -2.91
N GLU A 275 -9.44 22.76 -2.21
CA GLU A 275 -8.17 22.06 -2.46
C GLU A 275 -8.37 20.78 -3.30
N LEU A 276 -9.59 20.46 -3.73
CA LEU A 276 -9.83 19.45 -4.77
C LEU A 276 -9.33 19.96 -6.12
N THR A 277 -8.75 19.07 -6.90
CA THR A 277 -8.23 19.35 -8.25
C THR A 277 -8.86 18.47 -9.32
N GLN A 278 -9.69 17.51 -8.92
CA GLN A 278 -10.43 16.61 -9.79
C GLN A 278 -11.90 16.61 -9.38
N ALA A 279 -12.75 16.18 -10.30
CA ALA A 279 -14.10 15.78 -9.97
C ALA A 279 -14.19 14.27 -9.81
N GLU A 280 -15.03 13.84 -8.88
CA GLU A 280 -15.47 12.45 -8.76
C GLU A 280 -17.00 12.41 -8.77
N VAL A 281 -17.57 11.47 -9.51
CA VAL A 281 -19.00 11.17 -9.50
C VAL A 281 -19.20 9.74 -9.06
N SER A 282 -20.18 9.53 -8.16
CA SER A 282 -20.48 8.21 -7.65
C SER A 282 -21.98 7.93 -7.66
N ILE A 283 -22.33 6.69 -7.94
CA ILE A 283 -23.68 6.13 -7.79
C ILE A 283 -23.57 5.05 -6.73
N VAL A 284 -24.12 5.32 -5.55
CA VAL A 284 -23.94 4.48 -4.35
C VAL A 284 -25.27 3.96 -3.88
N ARG A 285 -25.37 2.64 -3.72
CA ARG A 285 -26.48 1.99 -3.02
C ARG A 285 -26.01 1.58 -1.63
N VAL A 286 -26.78 1.97 -0.63
CA VAL A 286 -26.53 1.62 0.78
C VAL A 286 -27.47 0.48 1.16
N GLU A 287 -26.90 -0.58 1.72
CA GLU A 287 -27.64 -1.71 2.28
C GLU A 287 -27.22 -1.97 3.73
N ALA A 288 -28.11 -2.61 4.47
CA ALA A 288 -27.77 -3.18 5.78
C ALA A 288 -26.64 -4.22 5.61
N PRO A 289 -25.80 -4.41 6.64
CA PRO A 289 -24.73 -5.40 6.57
C PRO A 289 -25.32 -6.81 6.43
N ARG A 290 -24.66 -7.64 5.63
CA ARG A 290 -24.98 -9.07 5.54
C ARG A 290 -24.37 -9.84 6.71
N ALA A 291 -24.99 -10.98 7.03
CA ALA A 291 -24.39 -11.94 7.95
C ALA A 291 -23.02 -12.43 7.42
N PRO A 292 -22.12 -12.86 8.31
CA PRO A 292 -20.83 -13.44 7.93
C PRO A 292 -20.99 -14.60 6.95
N THR A 293 -20.03 -14.72 6.02
CA THR A 293 -19.99 -15.83 5.05
C THR A 293 -19.39 -17.06 5.73
N VAL A 294 -20.25 -18.02 6.08
CA VAL A 294 -19.88 -19.25 6.81
C VAL A 294 -20.25 -20.54 6.08
N THR A 295 -20.99 -20.45 4.96
CA THR A 295 -21.38 -21.60 4.16
C THR A 295 -20.87 -21.51 2.73
N VAL A 296 -20.75 -22.66 2.08
CA VAL A 296 -20.32 -22.77 0.69
C VAL A 296 -21.27 -22.04 -0.26
N GLU A 297 -22.58 -22.07 0.01
CA GLU A 297 -23.58 -21.36 -0.79
C GLU A 297 -23.39 -19.84 -0.70
N GLN A 298 -23.18 -19.31 0.51
CA GLN A 298 -22.87 -17.89 0.71
C GLN A 298 -21.58 -17.50 -0.03
N HIS A 299 -20.56 -18.33 0.06
CA HIS A 299 -19.29 -18.11 -0.64
C HIS A 299 -19.45 -18.13 -2.16
N ARG A 300 -20.28 -19.05 -2.70
CA ARG A 300 -20.62 -19.06 -4.13
C ARG A 300 -21.28 -17.75 -4.58
N ARG A 301 -22.20 -17.24 -3.79
CA ARG A 301 -22.82 -15.93 -4.08
C ARG A 301 -21.81 -14.80 -4.10
N ASP A 302 -20.90 -14.76 -3.13
CA ASP A 302 -19.83 -13.74 -3.08
C ASP A 302 -18.91 -13.84 -4.32
N LEU A 303 -18.61 -15.06 -4.79
CA LEU A 303 -17.85 -15.28 -6.03
C LEU A 303 -18.60 -14.75 -7.25
N MET A 304 -19.91 -14.96 -7.37
CA MET A 304 -20.71 -14.40 -8.48
C MET A 304 -20.67 -12.86 -8.48
N GLU A 305 -20.75 -12.21 -7.32
CA GLU A 305 -20.62 -10.75 -7.21
C GLU A 305 -19.24 -10.27 -7.66
N LEU A 306 -18.19 -10.95 -7.21
CA LEU A 306 -16.82 -10.62 -7.59
C LEU A 306 -16.56 -10.81 -9.09
N VAL A 307 -17.08 -11.87 -9.70
CA VAL A 307 -17.00 -12.09 -11.15
C VAL A 307 -17.68 -10.96 -11.91
N GLY A 308 -18.88 -10.54 -11.51
CA GLY A 308 -19.61 -9.43 -12.13
C GLY A 308 -18.85 -8.10 -12.04
N VAL A 309 -18.31 -7.79 -10.86
CA VAL A 309 -17.44 -6.62 -10.65
C VAL A 309 -16.20 -6.67 -11.55
N TRP A 310 -15.53 -7.82 -11.63
CA TRP A 310 -14.33 -7.99 -12.45
C TRP A 310 -14.62 -7.77 -13.94
N VAL A 311 -15.70 -8.37 -14.45
CA VAL A 311 -16.09 -8.24 -15.88
C VAL A 311 -16.44 -6.78 -16.20
N PHE A 312 -17.23 -6.13 -15.36
CA PHE A 312 -17.57 -4.73 -15.58
C PHE A 312 -16.33 -3.83 -15.61
N ASN A 313 -15.45 -3.96 -14.62
CA ASN A 313 -14.22 -3.16 -14.57
C ASN A 313 -13.29 -3.44 -15.75
N ARG A 314 -13.27 -4.66 -16.27
CA ARG A 314 -12.54 -5.00 -17.50
C ARG A 314 -13.10 -4.28 -18.74
N ARG A 315 -14.44 -4.15 -18.84
CA ARG A 315 -15.10 -3.37 -19.90
C ARG A 315 -14.74 -1.90 -19.83
N ILE A 316 -14.78 -1.33 -18.64
CA ILE A 316 -14.38 0.08 -18.40
C ILE A 316 -12.92 0.32 -18.81
N ASN A 317 -12.03 -0.55 -18.39
CA ASN A 317 -10.60 -0.46 -18.76
C ASN A 317 -10.38 -0.59 -20.27
N ALA A 318 -11.21 -1.34 -20.99
CA ALA A 318 -11.15 -1.40 -22.45
C ALA A 318 -11.59 -0.06 -23.10
N GLN A 319 -12.67 0.55 -22.62
CA GLN A 319 -13.11 1.87 -23.09
C GLN A 319 -12.08 2.96 -22.85
N LEU A 320 -11.41 2.93 -21.69
CA LEU A 320 -10.29 3.83 -21.38
C LEU A 320 -9.14 3.64 -22.36
N ALA A 321 -8.74 2.38 -22.63
CA ALA A 321 -7.68 2.07 -23.59
C ALA A 321 -8.03 2.48 -25.03
N GLU A 322 -9.31 2.49 -25.39
CA GLU A 322 -9.80 2.95 -26.69
C GLU A 322 -10.02 4.48 -26.78
N GLY A 323 -9.86 5.21 -25.66
CA GLY A 323 -10.10 6.67 -25.61
C GLY A 323 -11.57 7.07 -25.74
N LYS A 324 -12.50 6.16 -25.46
CA LYS A 324 -13.96 6.37 -25.60
C LYS A 324 -14.65 6.84 -24.31
N ALA A 325 -13.89 7.15 -23.27
CA ALA A 325 -14.41 7.52 -21.96
C ALA A 325 -14.21 9.00 -21.66
N SER A 326 -15.17 9.63 -20.97
CA SER A 326 -15.07 11.01 -20.47
C SER A 326 -14.32 11.11 -19.14
N PHE A 327 -14.01 9.99 -18.50
CA PHE A 327 -13.33 9.89 -17.21
C PHE A 327 -11.89 9.40 -17.39
N LEU A 328 -11.03 9.67 -16.40
CA LEU A 328 -9.66 9.17 -16.34
C LEU A 328 -9.54 7.84 -15.61
N ASN A 329 -10.47 7.60 -14.69
CA ASN A 329 -10.62 6.33 -14.01
C ASN A 329 -12.10 6.10 -13.68
N ALA A 330 -12.56 4.85 -13.77
CA ALA A 330 -13.88 4.46 -13.32
C ALA A 330 -13.94 2.98 -12.96
N GLY A 331 -14.94 2.61 -12.19
CA GLY A 331 -15.17 1.21 -11.84
C GLY A 331 -16.37 1.00 -10.94
N VAL A 332 -16.62 -0.27 -10.62
CA VAL A 332 -17.63 -0.66 -9.63
C VAL A 332 -17.00 -1.47 -8.50
N SER A 333 -17.61 -1.40 -7.34
CA SER A 333 -17.22 -2.22 -6.20
C SER A 333 -18.43 -2.61 -5.35
N VAL A 334 -18.36 -3.78 -4.71
CA VAL A 334 -19.31 -4.24 -3.70
C VAL A 334 -18.50 -4.52 -2.44
N ARG A 335 -18.73 -3.75 -1.40
CA ARG A 335 -17.93 -3.82 -0.18
C ARG A 335 -18.79 -3.79 1.06
N GLN A 336 -18.53 -4.68 1.99
CA GLN A 336 -19.00 -4.55 3.37
C GLN A 336 -17.89 -3.85 4.17
N ARG A 337 -18.20 -2.65 4.69
CA ARG A 337 -17.30 -1.93 5.57
C ARG A 337 -17.69 -2.23 7.00
N ALA A 338 -16.76 -2.82 7.70
CA ALA A 338 -17.05 -3.38 8.98
C ALA A 338 -18.30 -4.29 8.86
N ARG A 339 -18.87 -4.76 9.94
CA ARG A 339 -20.20 -5.40 9.92
C ARG A 339 -21.32 -4.36 10.06
N ALA A 340 -21.06 -3.13 9.63
CA ALA A 340 -21.91 -1.98 9.86
C ALA A 340 -22.72 -1.58 8.63
N ILE A 341 -22.12 -1.61 7.43
CA ILE A 341 -22.75 -1.10 6.21
C ILE A 341 -22.26 -1.90 4.99
N ARG A 342 -23.14 -2.15 4.05
CA ARG A 342 -22.79 -2.68 2.73
C ARG A 342 -22.97 -1.59 1.68
N LEU A 343 -21.89 -1.31 0.93
CA LEU A 343 -21.86 -0.30 -0.11
C LEU A 343 -21.66 -0.96 -1.48
N ILE A 344 -22.53 -0.62 -2.41
CA ILE A 344 -22.47 -1.01 -3.81
C ILE A 344 -22.26 0.29 -4.55
N THR A 345 -21.07 0.46 -5.09
CA THR A 345 -20.60 1.75 -5.63
C THR A 345 -20.20 1.60 -7.08
N ALA A 346 -20.64 2.52 -7.92
CA ALA A 346 -20.05 2.83 -9.20
C ALA A 346 -19.48 4.25 -9.12
N GLU A 347 -18.23 4.42 -9.50
CA GLU A 347 -17.50 5.68 -9.37
C GLU A 347 -16.72 6.00 -10.64
N ALA A 348 -16.56 7.30 -10.94
CA ALA A 348 -15.71 7.78 -12.03
C ALA A 348 -15.07 9.09 -11.62
N SER A 349 -13.79 9.27 -11.97
CA SER A 349 -13.03 10.47 -11.66
C SER A 349 -12.35 11.05 -12.90
N GLY A 350 -12.18 12.38 -12.93
CA GLY A 350 -11.63 13.07 -14.09
C GLY A 350 -11.59 14.59 -13.92
N LYS A 351 -11.69 15.32 -15.05
CA LYS A 351 -11.68 16.78 -15.07
C LYS A 351 -12.90 17.38 -14.36
N PRO A 352 -12.72 18.42 -13.58
CA PRO A 352 -13.84 19.07 -12.89
C PRO A 352 -15.00 19.47 -13.82
N GLY A 353 -14.72 20.04 -14.98
CA GLY A 353 -15.74 20.46 -15.96
C GLY A 353 -16.50 19.31 -16.66
N GLU A 354 -16.00 18.07 -16.57
CA GLU A 354 -16.57 16.90 -17.26
C GLU A 354 -17.52 16.07 -16.39
N TRP A 355 -17.76 16.45 -15.14
CA TRP A 355 -18.51 15.61 -14.20
C TRP A 355 -19.89 15.20 -14.68
N ARG A 356 -20.62 16.09 -15.43
CA ARG A 356 -21.94 15.78 -16.00
C ARG A 356 -21.83 14.65 -17.03
N ARG A 357 -20.82 14.71 -17.88
CA ARG A 357 -20.57 13.69 -18.89
C ARG A 357 -20.07 12.39 -18.28
N MET A 358 -19.20 12.48 -17.25
CA MET A 358 -18.77 11.29 -16.48
C MET A 358 -19.95 10.57 -15.84
N LEU A 359 -20.91 11.29 -15.24
CA LEU A 359 -22.12 10.69 -14.66
C LEU A 359 -22.98 10.02 -15.73
N ALA A 360 -23.15 10.66 -16.90
CA ALA A 360 -23.91 10.09 -18.01
C ALA A 360 -23.26 8.82 -18.56
N ASP A 361 -21.94 8.84 -18.80
CA ASP A 361 -21.16 7.69 -19.32
C ASP A 361 -21.16 6.53 -18.30
N LEU A 362 -20.98 6.83 -17.02
CA LEU A 362 -21.06 5.83 -15.93
C LEU A 362 -22.45 5.19 -15.87
N GLY A 363 -23.51 6.00 -15.89
CA GLY A 363 -24.89 5.52 -15.92
C GLY A 363 -25.19 4.66 -17.15
N MET A 364 -24.76 5.07 -18.33
CA MET A 364 -24.89 4.31 -19.58
C MET A 364 -24.20 2.95 -19.50
N ASN A 365 -22.98 2.87 -18.95
CA ASN A 365 -22.26 1.61 -18.78
C ASN A 365 -22.94 0.68 -17.77
N LEU A 366 -23.43 1.22 -16.66
CA LEU A 366 -24.23 0.46 -15.71
C LEU A 366 -25.50 -0.10 -16.34
N GLN A 367 -26.23 0.72 -17.07
CA GLN A 367 -27.46 0.29 -17.75
C GLN A 367 -27.19 -0.77 -18.82
N ARG A 368 -26.09 -0.64 -19.58
CA ARG A 368 -25.67 -1.66 -20.54
C ARG A 368 -25.43 -3.00 -19.85
N ALA A 369 -24.70 -3.01 -18.74
CA ALA A 369 -24.43 -4.23 -17.98
C ALA A 369 -25.71 -4.82 -17.36
N ARG A 370 -26.62 -3.96 -16.84
CA ARG A 370 -27.88 -4.40 -16.25
C ARG A 370 -28.87 -5.00 -17.29
N LEU A 371 -29.02 -4.36 -18.45
CA LEU A 371 -30.04 -4.73 -19.45
C LEU A 371 -29.58 -5.88 -20.34
N HIS A 372 -28.28 -5.97 -20.64
CA HIS A 372 -27.74 -6.95 -21.58
C HIS A 372 -26.85 -8.00 -20.92
N GLY A 373 -26.51 -7.83 -19.62
CA GLY A 373 -25.70 -8.77 -18.87
C GLY A 373 -24.25 -8.90 -19.39
N PHE A 374 -23.68 -10.03 -19.05
CA PHE A 374 -22.32 -10.43 -19.42
C PHE A 374 -22.37 -11.64 -20.34
N SER A 375 -21.32 -11.82 -21.17
CA SER A 375 -21.21 -12.98 -22.05
C SER A 375 -20.57 -14.16 -21.32
N GLU A 376 -20.83 -15.38 -21.80
CA GLU A 376 -20.17 -16.60 -21.31
C GLU A 376 -18.65 -16.53 -21.43
N ARG A 377 -18.15 -15.85 -22.45
CA ARG A 377 -16.73 -15.64 -22.66
C ARG A 377 -16.11 -14.77 -21.58
N GLU A 378 -16.73 -13.63 -21.25
CA GLU A 378 -16.23 -12.72 -20.21
C GLU A 378 -16.22 -13.39 -18.83
N VAL A 379 -17.24 -14.17 -18.53
CA VAL A 379 -17.32 -14.93 -17.28
C VAL A 379 -16.25 -16.02 -17.23
N ARG A 380 -16.02 -16.76 -18.33
CA ARG A 380 -14.92 -17.74 -18.41
C ARG A 380 -13.53 -17.09 -18.22
N ASP A 381 -13.30 -15.91 -18.78
CA ASP A 381 -12.05 -15.18 -18.61
C ASP A 381 -11.85 -14.79 -17.12
N ALA A 382 -12.90 -14.36 -16.44
CA ALA A 382 -12.88 -14.07 -15.01
C ALA A 382 -12.58 -15.33 -14.19
N GLN A 383 -13.28 -16.44 -14.48
CA GLN A 383 -13.07 -17.74 -13.81
C GLN A 383 -11.63 -18.21 -13.96
N THR A 384 -11.09 -18.16 -15.18
CA THR A 384 -9.70 -18.53 -15.47
C THR A 384 -8.72 -17.69 -14.67
N SER A 385 -8.93 -16.37 -14.62
CA SER A 385 -8.08 -15.45 -13.87
C SER A 385 -8.14 -15.71 -12.36
N TRP A 386 -9.32 -15.92 -11.80
CA TRP A 386 -9.50 -16.20 -10.36
C TRP A 386 -8.90 -17.54 -9.94
N ILE A 387 -9.07 -18.60 -10.76
CA ILE A 387 -8.45 -19.91 -10.48
C ILE A 387 -6.92 -19.80 -10.55
N ALA A 388 -6.37 -19.11 -11.56
CA ALA A 388 -4.93 -18.89 -11.68
C ALA A 388 -4.36 -18.12 -10.47
N GLN A 389 -5.05 -17.07 -10.02
CA GLN A 389 -4.68 -16.33 -8.81
C GLN A 389 -4.71 -17.21 -7.56
N ALA A 390 -5.76 -18.00 -7.37
CA ALA A 390 -5.87 -18.91 -6.22
C ALA A 390 -4.78 -20.00 -6.25
N GLN A 391 -4.40 -20.49 -7.44
CA GLN A 391 -3.28 -21.43 -7.60
C GLN A 391 -1.96 -20.79 -7.17
N GLU A 392 -1.70 -19.55 -7.58
CA GLU A 392 -0.52 -18.80 -7.18
C GLU A 392 -0.49 -18.60 -5.65
N GLU A 393 -1.60 -18.17 -5.06
CA GLU A 393 -1.71 -18.00 -3.61
C GLU A 393 -1.43 -19.32 -2.85
N ALA A 394 -1.97 -20.44 -3.32
CA ALA A 394 -1.75 -21.75 -2.71
C ALA A 394 -0.28 -22.20 -2.83
N GLN A 395 0.36 -21.96 -3.97
CA GLN A 395 1.76 -22.29 -4.20
C GLN A 395 2.72 -21.46 -3.34
N ARG A 396 2.35 -20.21 -3.03
CA ARG A 396 3.19 -19.24 -2.31
C ARG A 396 2.89 -19.17 -0.80
N GLU A 397 1.82 -19.79 -0.30
CA GLU A 397 1.37 -19.60 1.09
C GLU A 397 2.48 -19.89 2.12
N ARG A 398 3.28 -20.95 1.90
CA ARG A 398 4.36 -21.33 2.81
C ARG A 398 5.54 -20.36 2.82
N THR A 399 5.69 -19.56 1.78
CA THR A 399 6.80 -18.60 1.64
C THR A 399 6.35 -17.14 1.77
N LEU A 400 5.05 -16.89 1.97
CA LEU A 400 4.56 -15.54 2.27
C LEU A 400 5.11 -15.05 3.62
N PRO A 401 5.40 -13.75 3.78
CA PRO A 401 5.74 -13.21 5.09
C PRO A 401 4.62 -13.45 6.12
N ALA A 402 4.98 -13.82 7.35
CA ALA A 402 4.03 -14.06 8.45
C ALA A 402 2.99 -12.93 8.61
N ARG A 403 3.41 -11.68 8.39
CA ARG A 403 2.51 -10.50 8.43
C ARG A 403 1.37 -10.58 7.41
N ALA A 404 1.56 -11.24 6.27
CA ALA A 404 0.50 -11.42 5.26
C ALA A 404 -0.55 -12.44 5.75
N LEU A 405 -0.10 -13.52 6.38
CA LEU A 405 -0.98 -14.51 7.00
C LEU A 405 -1.74 -13.92 8.18
N LEU A 406 -1.07 -13.17 9.05
CA LEU A 406 -1.69 -12.48 10.18
C LEU A 406 -2.80 -11.52 9.73
N ARG A 407 -2.57 -10.72 8.68
CA ARG A 407 -3.62 -9.86 8.10
C ARG A 407 -4.83 -10.66 7.64
N ARG A 408 -4.61 -11.81 6.98
CA ARG A 408 -5.68 -12.67 6.51
C ARG A 408 -6.47 -13.27 7.68
N ILE A 409 -5.79 -13.82 8.68
CA ILE A 409 -6.41 -14.40 9.88
C ILE A 409 -7.18 -13.33 10.64
N ASN A 410 -6.55 -12.19 10.93
CA ASN A 410 -7.19 -11.07 11.63
C ASN A 410 -8.43 -10.55 10.89
N SER A 411 -8.37 -10.47 9.56
CA SER A 411 -9.51 -10.04 8.74
C SER A 411 -10.68 -11.05 8.82
N ALA A 412 -10.41 -12.34 8.82
CA ALA A 412 -11.44 -13.36 8.99
C ALA A 412 -12.04 -13.31 10.41
N VAL A 413 -11.21 -13.15 11.44
CA VAL A 413 -11.65 -12.95 12.83
C VAL A 413 -12.57 -11.73 12.96
N ALA A 414 -12.17 -10.58 12.38
CA ALA A 414 -12.98 -9.36 12.41
C ALA A 414 -14.33 -9.53 11.71
N ARG A 415 -14.38 -10.28 10.60
CA ARG A 415 -15.63 -10.59 9.89
C ARG A 415 -16.42 -11.75 10.50
N ARG A 416 -15.88 -12.44 11.49
CA ARG A 416 -16.44 -13.66 12.10
C ARG A 416 -16.63 -14.80 11.09
N GLU A 417 -15.71 -14.90 10.15
CA GLU A 417 -15.69 -15.91 9.09
C GLU A 417 -14.69 -17.02 9.41
N PRO A 418 -14.84 -18.24 8.87
CA PRO A 418 -13.84 -19.29 8.96
C PRO A 418 -12.51 -18.86 8.37
N VAL A 419 -11.41 -19.23 9.03
CA VAL A 419 -10.06 -19.01 8.51
C VAL A 419 -9.69 -20.17 7.61
N MET A 420 -9.75 -19.97 6.30
CA MET A 420 -9.37 -20.97 5.29
C MET A 420 -7.91 -20.85 4.88
N SER A 421 -7.22 -21.99 4.66
CA SER A 421 -5.93 -22.02 3.97
C SER A 421 -6.07 -21.62 2.50
N ALA A 422 -4.97 -21.24 1.85
CA ALA A 422 -4.99 -20.95 0.42
C ALA A 422 -5.34 -22.19 -0.42
N ALA A 423 -4.92 -23.39 0.01
CA ALA A 423 -5.28 -24.64 -0.63
C ALA A 423 -6.80 -24.87 -0.60
N GLN A 424 -7.45 -24.68 0.54
CA GLN A 424 -8.90 -24.82 0.68
C GLN A 424 -9.67 -23.80 -0.18
N ARG A 425 -9.19 -22.56 -0.25
CA ARG A 425 -9.79 -21.55 -1.15
C ARG A 425 -9.64 -21.93 -2.61
N LEU A 426 -8.49 -22.44 -3.02
CA LEU A 426 -8.26 -22.95 -4.38
C LEU A 426 -9.22 -24.09 -4.71
N ASP A 427 -9.38 -25.08 -3.82
CA ASP A 427 -10.27 -26.20 -4.03
C ASP A 427 -11.72 -25.76 -4.18
N LEU A 428 -12.17 -24.83 -3.32
CA LEU A 428 -13.52 -24.24 -3.43
C LEU A 428 -13.69 -23.49 -4.75
N GLN A 429 -12.72 -22.68 -5.17
CA GLN A 429 -12.82 -21.93 -6.42
C GLN A 429 -12.82 -22.86 -7.63
N LYS A 430 -12.00 -23.90 -7.65
CA LYS A 430 -12.02 -24.93 -8.71
C LYS A 430 -13.36 -25.68 -8.79
N ARG A 431 -14.00 -25.92 -7.63
CA ARG A 431 -15.29 -26.59 -7.55
C ARG A 431 -16.45 -25.67 -7.95
N LEU A 432 -16.43 -24.42 -7.54
CA LEU A 432 -17.59 -23.53 -7.64
C LEU A 432 -17.60 -22.69 -8.92
N LEU A 433 -16.43 -22.11 -9.31
CA LEU A 433 -16.38 -21.15 -10.41
C LEU A 433 -16.84 -21.73 -11.74
N PRO A 434 -16.46 -22.97 -12.17
CA PRO A 434 -16.90 -23.50 -13.46
C PRO A 434 -18.42 -23.67 -13.59
N GLY A 435 -19.14 -23.84 -12.46
CA GLY A 435 -20.59 -23.94 -12.40
C GLY A 435 -21.33 -22.61 -12.29
N ILE A 436 -20.64 -21.46 -12.32
CA ILE A 436 -21.26 -20.12 -12.29
C ILE A 436 -21.49 -19.68 -13.74
N THR A 437 -22.75 -19.46 -14.10
CA THR A 437 -23.16 -19.06 -15.45
C THR A 437 -23.18 -17.55 -15.64
N ALA A 438 -23.08 -17.08 -16.87
CA ALA A 438 -23.22 -15.66 -17.21
C ALA A 438 -24.59 -15.09 -16.86
N ALA A 439 -25.64 -15.91 -16.92
CA ALA A 439 -26.99 -15.51 -16.52
C ALA A 439 -27.06 -15.21 -15.02
N GLU A 440 -26.52 -16.08 -14.17
CA GLU A 440 -26.48 -15.87 -12.71
C GLU A 440 -25.67 -14.64 -12.33
N VAL A 441 -24.48 -14.46 -12.95
CA VAL A 441 -23.64 -13.27 -12.72
C VAL A 441 -24.34 -11.99 -13.15
N SER A 442 -25.01 -12.01 -14.28
CA SER A 442 -25.78 -10.87 -14.80
C SER A 442 -26.96 -10.53 -13.90
N GLN A 443 -27.67 -11.53 -13.40
CA GLN A 443 -28.79 -11.35 -12.50
C GLN A 443 -28.35 -10.72 -11.16
N ILE A 444 -27.29 -11.23 -10.55
CA ILE A 444 -26.79 -10.68 -9.27
C ILE A 444 -26.21 -9.27 -9.44
N PHE A 445 -25.54 -9.01 -10.57
CA PHE A 445 -25.06 -7.67 -10.91
C PHE A 445 -26.23 -6.68 -11.07
N ALA A 446 -27.25 -7.04 -11.83
CA ALA A 446 -28.44 -6.21 -12.03
C ALA A 446 -29.16 -5.92 -10.72
N ALA A 447 -29.25 -6.89 -9.81
CA ALA A 447 -29.84 -6.72 -8.48
C ALA A 447 -29.00 -5.78 -7.59
N ASN A 448 -27.69 -5.92 -7.60
CA ASN A 448 -26.79 -5.05 -6.83
C ASN A 448 -26.88 -3.59 -7.32
N PHE A 449 -26.86 -3.36 -8.61
CA PHE A 449 -26.91 -2.02 -9.21
C PHE A 449 -28.32 -1.60 -9.63
N ASP A 450 -29.35 -2.02 -8.87
CA ASP A 450 -30.72 -1.58 -9.05
C ASP A 450 -30.85 -0.05 -8.87
N PRO A 451 -31.36 0.70 -9.88
CA PRO A 451 -31.38 2.15 -9.86
C PRO A 451 -32.48 2.75 -8.98
N THR A 452 -33.38 1.96 -8.40
CA THR A 452 -34.55 2.49 -7.69
C THR A 452 -34.22 3.23 -6.40
N ALA A 453 -33.09 2.87 -5.76
CA ALA A 453 -32.69 3.40 -4.46
C ALA A 453 -31.16 3.61 -4.41
N VAL A 454 -30.69 4.70 -4.99
CA VAL A 454 -29.28 5.09 -5.04
C VAL A 454 -29.05 6.52 -4.58
N THR A 455 -27.84 6.80 -4.11
CA THR A 455 -27.35 8.15 -3.84
C THR A 455 -26.37 8.55 -4.94
N PHE A 456 -26.68 9.63 -5.64
CA PHE A 456 -25.74 10.27 -6.56
C PHE A 456 -24.82 11.19 -5.75
N ILE A 457 -23.53 11.07 -5.92
CA ILE A 457 -22.56 11.90 -5.23
C ILE A 457 -21.71 12.61 -6.29
N VAL A 458 -21.46 13.91 -6.08
CA VAL A 458 -20.44 14.64 -6.83
C VAL A 458 -19.48 15.33 -5.88
N GLU A 459 -18.20 15.13 -6.11
CA GLU A 459 -17.10 15.79 -5.41
C GLU A 459 -16.37 16.67 -6.40
N ILE A 460 -16.33 17.98 -6.16
CA ILE A 460 -15.72 18.95 -7.11
C ILE A 460 -15.02 20.09 -6.37
N PRO A 461 -14.06 20.78 -7.02
CA PRO A 461 -13.46 22.00 -6.49
C PRO A 461 -14.51 23.06 -6.17
N SER A 462 -14.32 23.78 -5.04
CA SER A 462 -15.15 24.96 -4.75
C SER A 462 -14.85 26.08 -5.75
N GLY A 463 -15.88 26.83 -6.13
CA GLY A 463 -15.74 27.96 -7.09
C GLY A 463 -15.98 27.56 -8.56
N GLY A 464 -16.25 26.26 -8.83
CA GLY A 464 -16.82 25.80 -10.10
C GLY A 464 -18.36 25.85 -10.07
N GLU A 465 -18.99 25.43 -11.18
CA GLU A 465 -20.45 25.27 -11.25
C GLU A 465 -20.90 24.01 -10.49
N ALA A 466 -20.94 24.09 -9.15
CA ALA A 466 -21.50 23.02 -8.33
C ALA A 466 -23.02 22.93 -8.56
N PRO A 467 -23.56 21.74 -8.87
CA PRO A 467 -25.00 21.56 -9.01
C PRO A 467 -25.71 21.69 -7.65
N SER A 468 -27.01 21.97 -7.70
CA SER A 468 -27.86 21.66 -6.56
C SER A 468 -28.05 20.14 -6.42
N GLU A 469 -28.39 19.66 -5.22
CA GLU A 469 -28.73 18.24 -5.03
C GLU A 469 -29.93 17.80 -5.90
N ALA A 470 -30.88 18.71 -6.13
CA ALA A 470 -32.02 18.44 -7.00
C ALA A 470 -31.61 18.28 -8.48
N GLU A 471 -30.71 19.14 -8.97
CA GLU A 471 -30.11 19.03 -10.31
C GLU A 471 -29.34 17.70 -10.46
N LEU A 472 -28.44 17.40 -9.51
CA LEU A 472 -27.68 16.15 -9.53
C LEU A 472 -28.59 14.92 -9.54
N ALA A 473 -29.64 14.90 -8.70
CA ALA A 473 -30.62 13.82 -8.69
C ALA A 473 -31.40 13.72 -10.02
N GLY A 474 -31.70 14.86 -10.65
CA GLY A 474 -32.33 14.92 -11.97
C GLY A 474 -31.44 14.29 -13.06
N LEU A 475 -30.21 14.74 -13.14
CA LEU A 475 -29.22 14.22 -14.10
C LEU A 475 -28.92 12.73 -13.86
N GLY A 476 -28.80 12.32 -12.59
CA GLY A 476 -28.61 10.92 -12.24
C GLY A 476 -29.78 10.01 -12.66
N ARG A 477 -31.04 10.47 -12.51
CA ARG A 477 -32.21 9.75 -13.03
C ARG A 477 -32.16 9.60 -14.54
N VAL A 478 -31.83 10.66 -15.26
CA VAL A 478 -31.66 10.62 -16.72
C VAL A 478 -30.56 9.62 -17.10
N ALA A 479 -29.39 9.67 -16.46
CA ALA A 479 -28.28 8.77 -16.73
C ALA A 479 -28.64 7.29 -16.52
N LEU A 480 -29.51 6.99 -15.54
CA LEU A 480 -29.98 5.63 -15.24
C LEU A 480 -31.28 5.24 -16.00
N SER A 481 -31.87 6.11 -16.79
CA SER A 481 -33.05 5.81 -17.63
C SER A 481 -32.69 5.41 -19.06
N VAL A 482 -31.46 5.59 -19.49
CA VAL A 482 -31.01 5.29 -20.85
C VAL A 482 -31.11 3.79 -21.16
N LYS A 483 -31.39 3.46 -22.41
CA LYS A 483 -31.42 2.10 -22.96
C LYS A 483 -30.32 1.91 -24.00
N PRO A 484 -29.06 1.72 -23.56
CA PRO A 484 -27.94 1.58 -24.48
C PRO A 484 -28.03 0.28 -25.29
N GLU A 485 -27.47 0.28 -26.48
CA GLU A 485 -27.31 -0.94 -27.28
C GLU A 485 -26.34 -1.93 -26.61
N ARG A 486 -26.47 -3.19 -27.00
CA ARG A 486 -25.52 -4.24 -26.59
C ARG A 486 -24.15 -3.93 -27.18
N GLY A 487 -23.12 -3.96 -26.36
CA GLY A 487 -21.74 -3.80 -26.81
C GLY A 487 -21.26 -4.97 -27.66
N THR A 488 -20.34 -4.69 -28.59
CA THR A 488 -19.65 -5.72 -29.41
C THR A 488 -18.40 -6.23 -28.68
N GLU A 489 -18.12 -7.51 -28.80
CA GLU A 489 -16.89 -8.09 -28.28
C GLU A 489 -15.74 -7.91 -29.27
N PRO A 490 -14.54 -7.49 -28.82
CA PRO A 490 -13.37 -7.38 -29.68
C PRO A 490 -12.88 -8.76 -30.14
N ALA A 491 -12.29 -8.80 -31.34
CA ALA A 491 -11.62 -9.99 -31.85
C ALA A 491 -10.35 -10.31 -31.02
N ARG A 492 -10.10 -11.60 -30.78
CA ARG A 492 -8.88 -12.07 -30.07
C ARG A 492 -7.72 -12.29 -31.02
N ALA A 493 -6.54 -11.91 -30.56
CA ALA A 493 -5.28 -12.38 -31.15
C ALA A 493 -5.00 -13.85 -30.72
N ARG A 494 -4.17 -14.56 -31.50
CA ARG A 494 -3.88 -15.98 -31.26
C ARG A 494 -2.64 -16.22 -30.42
N ALA A 495 -1.61 -15.39 -30.57
CA ALA A 495 -0.34 -15.51 -29.88
C ALA A 495 0.34 -14.13 -29.75
N LEU A 496 1.27 -13.99 -28.79
CA LEU A 496 2.15 -12.83 -28.68
C LEU A 496 3.14 -12.80 -29.85
N LEU A 497 3.84 -13.92 -30.11
CA LEU A 497 4.81 -14.06 -31.16
C LEU A 497 4.36 -15.17 -32.13
N GLU A 498 4.44 -14.91 -33.41
CA GLU A 498 4.22 -15.92 -34.48
C GLU A 498 5.43 -16.83 -34.62
N LYS A 499 6.65 -16.33 -34.40
CA LYS A 499 7.92 -17.03 -34.47
C LYS A 499 8.82 -16.60 -33.31
N LEU A 500 9.43 -17.57 -32.64
CA LEU A 500 10.40 -17.32 -31.59
C LEU A 500 11.70 -16.76 -32.20
N PRO A 501 12.37 -15.80 -31.47
CA PRO A 501 13.64 -15.25 -31.91
C PRO A 501 14.76 -16.30 -31.88
N ALA A 502 15.81 -16.08 -32.68
CA ALA A 502 16.90 -17.03 -32.86
C ALA A 502 17.76 -17.25 -31.61
N GLY A 503 17.88 -16.21 -30.77
CA GLY A 503 18.72 -16.21 -29.58
C GLY A 503 20.14 -15.70 -29.87
N GLY A 504 20.84 -15.38 -28.79
CA GLY A 504 22.28 -15.09 -28.74
C GLY A 504 22.97 -16.01 -27.73
N LYS A 505 24.20 -15.71 -27.34
CA LYS A 505 24.99 -16.56 -26.45
C LYS A 505 25.69 -15.76 -25.36
N PHE A 506 25.84 -16.34 -24.19
CA PHE A 506 26.77 -15.82 -23.21
C PHE A 506 28.22 -15.96 -23.70
N VAL A 507 28.97 -14.87 -23.74
CA VAL A 507 30.40 -14.84 -24.07
C VAL A 507 31.27 -14.79 -22.82
N GLU A 508 30.68 -14.48 -21.67
CA GLU A 508 31.34 -14.42 -20.39
C GLU A 508 30.36 -14.80 -19.28
N SER A 509 30.82 -15.53 -18.26
CA SER A 509 30.04 -15.89 -17.08
C SER A 509 30.94 -16.11 -15.88
N ILE A 510 30.83 -15.22 -14.88
CA ILE A 510 31.70 -15.19 -13.71
C ILE A 510 30.85 -15.34 -12.44
N PRO A 511 31.00 -16.44 -11.70
CA PRO A 511 30.34 -16.61 -10.41
C PRO A 511 31.02 -15.77 -9.32
N HIS A 512 30.21 -15.19 -8.43
CA HIS A 512 30.65 -14.51 -7.20
C HIS A 512 30.13 -15.28 -5.99
N ALA A 513 30.97 -16.13 -5.39
CA ALA A 513 30.58 -17.08 -4.36
C ALA A 513 29.95 -16.42 -3.11
N ALA A 514 30.51 -15.31 -2.62
CA ALA A 514 30.05 -14.64 -1.41
C ALA A 514 28.63 -14.08 -1.51
N SER A 515 28.17 -13.69 -2.71
CA SER A 515 26.80 -13.19 -2.93
C SER A 515 25.90 -14.23 -3.60
N ALA A 516 26.43 -15.38 -4.01
CA ALA A 516 25.74 -16.36 -4.85
C ALA A 516 25.13 -15.75 -6.13
N VAL A 517 25.80 -14.75 -6.71
CA VAL A 517 25.42 -14.10 -7.98
C VAL A 517 26.36 -14.60 -9.07
N THR A 518 25.81 -14.91 -10.24
CA THR A 518 26.59 -15.12 -11.46
C THR A 518 26.36 -13.95 -12.41
N SER A 519 27.44 -13.29 -12.83
CA SER A 519 27.41 -12.15 -13.73
C SER A 519 28.02 -12.51 -15.08
N GLY A 520 27.41 -12.08 -16.19
CA GLY A 520 27.92 -12.39 -17.52
C GLY A 520 27.56 -11.35 -18.57
N TRP A 521 28.09 -11.53 -19.78
CA TRP A 521 27.78 -10.72 -20.96
C TRP A 521 27.22 -11.60 -22.06
N LEU A 522 26.15 -11.13 -22.70
CA LEU A 522 25.73 -11.67 -23.97
C LEU A 522 26.60 -11.12 -25.12
N ASP A 523 26.63 -11.82 -26.23
CA ASP A 523 27.38 -11.47 -27.45
C ASP A 523 26.92 -10.15 -28.07
N ASN A 524 25.70 -9.74 -27.83
CA ASN A 524 25.13 -8.45 -28.26
C ASN A 524 25.39 -7.28 -27.29
N GLY A 525 26.20 -7.48 -26.22
CA GLY A 525 26.57 -6.42 -25.28
C GLY A 525 25.62 -6.20 -24.11
N VAL A 526 24.61 -7.06 -23.91
CA VAL A 526 23.72 -7.02 -22.74
C VAL A 526 24.44 -7.60 -21.52
N ARG A 527 24.40 -6.88 -20.39
CA ARG A 527 24.88 -7.33 -19.08
C ARG A 527 23.81 -8.13 -18.37
N VAL A 528 24.18 -9.23 -17.72
CA VAL A 528 23.22 -10.07 -16.98
C VAL A 528 23.78 -10.46 -15.63
N HIS A 529 22.97 -10.32 -14.58
CA HIS A 529 23.22 -10.82 -13.24
C HIS A 529 22.13 -11.79 -12.86
N TYR A 530 22.51 -12.97 -12.39
CA TYR A 530 21.60 -14.04 -12.01
C TYR A 530 21.82 -14.44 -10.55
N ARG A 531 20.73 -14.61 -9.80
CA ARG A 531 20.73 -15.14 -8.44
C ARG A 531 19.54 -16.06 -8.20
N LEU A 532 19.80 -17.34 -7.89
CA LEU A 532 18.77 -18.26 -7.42
C LEU A 532 18.36 -17.91 -5.99
N MET A 533 17.06 -17.84 -5.74
CA MET A 533 16.49 -17.60 -4.41
C MET A 533 15.27 -18.48 -4.18
N GLU A 534 15.44 -19.53 -3.37
CA GLU A 534 14.40 -20.50 -3.08
C GLU A 534 13.52 -20.13 -1.87
N GLN A 535 13.87 -19.07 -1.14
CA GLN A 535 13.12 -18.58 0.02
C GLN A 535 11.69 -18.10 -0.36
N ARG A 536 11.52 -17.72 -1.62
CA ARG A 536 10.24 -17.32 -2.23
C ARG A 536 9.90 -18.28 -3.36
N LYS A 537 9.34 -19.46 -3.01
CA LYS A 537 8.98 -20.47 -3.99
C LYS A 537 7.96 -19.98 -5.01
N ASN A 538 8.16 -20.40 -6.26
CA ASN A 538 7.34 -20.03 -7.41
C ASN A 538 7.28 -18.53 -7.68
N GLU A 539 8.32 -17.80 -7.30
CA GLU A 539 8.45 -16.36 -7.53
C GLU A 539 9.78 -16.03 -8.18
N ALA A 540 9.74 -15.38 -9.33
CA ALA A 540 10.93 -14.91 -10.05
C ALA A 540 10.68 -13.52 -10.63
N SER A 541 11.74 -12.75 -10.74
CA SER A 541 11.74 -11.41 -11.33
C SER A 541 12.91 -11.25 -12.29
N ILE A 542 12.61 -10.70 -13.47
CA ILE A 542 13.60 -10.30 -14.46
C ILE A 542 13.42 -8.80 -14.66
N THR A 543 14.40 -8.02 -14.26
CA THR A 543 14.38 -6.56 -14.45
C THR A 543 15.40 -6.19 -15.51
N ILE A 544 14.90 -5.60 -16.59
CA ILE A 544 15.68 -5.13 -17.74
C ILE A 544 15.81 -3.63 -17.62
N THR A 545 17.01 -3.15 -17.38
CA THR A 545 17.34 -1.73 -17.19
C THR A 545 18.05 -1.21 -18.44
N LEU A 546 17.42 -0.21 -19.05
CA LEU A 546 18.01 0.54 -20.16
C LEU A 546 18.63 1.81 -19.58
N ALA A 547 19.89 2.06 -19.84
CA ALA A 547 20.55 3.32 -19.45
C ALA A 547 19.93 4.48 -20.21
N GLY A 548 19.59 5.57 -19.52
CA GLY A 548 18.93 6.74 -20.11
C GLY A 548 17.75 7.23 -19.30
N GLY A 549 16.78 7.83 -19.92
CA GLY A 549 15.60 8.36 -19.23
C GLY A 549 15.65 9.86 -19.03
N GLN A 550 15.21 10.35 -17.87
CA GLN A 550 15.15 11.78 -17.59
C GLN A 550 16.50 12.50 -17.76
N ILE A 551 17.62 11.81 -17.50
CA ILE A 551 18.97 12.36 -17.68
C ILE A 551 19.25 12.80 -19.12
N GLN A 552 18.57 12.24 -20.12
CA GLN A 552 18.71 12.58 -21.53
C GLN A 552 17.70 13.63 -21.99
N GLU A 553 16.80 14.06 -21.10
CA GLU A 553 15.82 15.12 -21.44
C GLU A 553 16.50 16.48 -21.54
N THR A 554 15.87 17.39 -22.31
CA THR A 554 16.30 18.77 -22.52
C THR A 554 15.17 19.72 -22.15
N ALA A 555 15.42 21.01 -22.16
CA ALA A 555 14.38 22.02 -21.92
C ALA A 555 13.19 21.90 -22.89
N THR A 556 13.43 21.40 -24.11
CA THR A 556 12.40 21.32 -25.17
C THR A 556 11.56 20.05 -25.09
N ASN A 557 12.06 18.96 -24.48
CA ASN A 557 11.39 17.66 -24.47
C ASN A 557 11.15 17.11 -23.04
N ARG A 558 11.12 17.98 -22.02
CA ARG A 558 10.86 17.58 -20.62
C ARG A 558 9.58 16.75 -20.50
N GLY A 559 9.71 15.57 -19.83
CA GLY A 559 8.64 14.59 -19.65
C GLY A 559 8.54 13.54 -20.75
N ILE A 560 9.39 13.60 -21.80
CA ILE A 560 9.34 12.65 -22.90
C ILE A 560 9.64 11.21 -22.47
N SER A 561 10.53 11.03 -21.48
CA SER A 561 10.84 9.71 -20.94
C SER A 561 9.64 9.07 -20.23
N GLN A 562 8.82 9.85 -19.55
CA GLN A 562 7.58 9.38 -18.93
C GLN A 562 6.55 9.02 -20.01
N ALA A 563 6.38 9.86 -21.04
CA ALA A 563 5.50 9.58 -22.17
C ALA A 563 5.90 8.30 -22.90
N ALA A 564 7.20 8.05 -23.06
CA ALA A 564 7.72 6.88 -23.72
C ALA A 564 7.37 5.57 -22.99
N THR A 565 7.32 5.57 -21.64
CA THR A 565 6.98 4.36 -20.87
C THR A 565 5.51 3.96 -20.96
N LEU A 566 4.65 4.76 -21.60
CA LEU A 566 3.23 4.42 -21.81
C LEU A 566 3.07 3.15 -22.61
N ALA A 567 3.96 2.89 -23.61
CA ALA A 567 3.99 1.63 -24.35
C ALA A 567 4.23 0.39 -23.47
N TRP A 568 4.72 0.58 -22.23
CA TRP A 568 4.96 -0.48 -21.25
C TRP A 568 3.92 -0.52 -20.12
N HIS A 569 3.27 0.60 -19.82
CA HIS A 569 2.15 0.66 -18.87
C HIS A 569 0.86 0.12 -19.45
N GLN A 570 0.60 0.42 -20.71
CA GLN A 570 -0.46 -0.19 -21.53
C GLN A 570 0.23 -0.90 -22.70
N PRO A 571 0.73 -2.13 -22.50
CA PRO A 571 1.56 -2.83 -23.47
C PRO A 571 0.87 -2.93 -24.83
N ALA A 572 1.47 -2.32 -25.84
CA ALA A 572 1.00 -2.37 -27.22
C ALA A 572 2.19 -2.43 -28.20
N THR A 573 1.95 -3.02 -29.36
CA THR A 573 2.95 -3.21 -30.44
C THR A 573 2.35 -2.82 -31.77
N GLY A 574 3.15 -2.79 -32.83
CA GLY A 574 2.65 -2.52 -34.18
C GLY A 574 1.60 -3.54 -34.68
N LYS A 575 1.56 -4.74 -34.07
CA LYS A 575 0.62 -5.80 -34.45
C LYS A 575 -0.50 -6.06 -33.43
N LEU A 576 -0.30 -5.73 -32.17
CA LEU A 576 -1.19 -6.07 -31.08
C LEU A 576 -1.53 -4.83 -30.25
N SER A 577 -2.83 -4.57 -30.09
CA SER A 577 -3.29 -3.54 -29.16
C SER A 577 -3.11 -3.99 -27.71
N SER A 578 -3.15 -3.02 -26.78
CA SER A 578 -3.07 -3.30 -25.35
C SER A 578 -4.21 -4.22 -24.86
N ILE A 579 -5.39 -4.13 -25.44
CA ILE A 579 -6.53 -5.01 -25.15
C ILE A 579 -6.22 -6.45 -25.59
N GLN A 580 -5.69 -6.64 -26.80
CA GLN A 580 -5.34 -7.96 -27.31
C GLN A 580 -4.21 -8.62 -26.50
N ILE A 581 -3.19 -7.85 -26.12
CA ILE A 581 -2.10 -8.33 -25.25
C ILE A 581 -2.67 -8.74 -23.89
N ARG A 582 -3.50 -7.91 -23.26
CA ARG A 582 -4.16 -8.23 -21.99
C ARG A 582 -4.98 -9.52 -22.09
N ASP A 583 -5.69 -9.73 -23.19
CA ASP A 583 -6.48 -10.93 -23.41
C ASP A 583 -5.59 -12.17 -23.55
N LEU A 584 -4.45 -12.08 -24.25
CA LEU A 584 -3.48 -13.18 -24.43
C LEU A 584 -2.81 -13.61 -23.12
N ILE A 585 -2.59 -12.68 -22.19
CA ILE A 585 -1.98 -13.01 -20.89
C ILE A 585 -3.01 -13.31 -19.80
N THR A 586 -4.32 -13.30 -20.11
CA THR A 586 -5.38 -13.64 -19.15
C THR A 586 -5.18 -15.06 -18.61
N GLY A 587 -5.18 -15.22 -17.29
CA GLY A 587 -4.93 -16.49 -16.60
C GLY A 587 -3.44 -16.88 -16.50
N LYS A 588 -2.52 -16.09 -17.03
CA LYS A 588 -1.08 -16.25 -16.81
C LYS A 588 -0.67 -15.61 -15.48
N LYS A 589 0.24 -16.26 -14.78
CA LYS A 589 0.79 -15.80 -13.48
C LYS A 589 2.08 -15.01 -13.72
N VAL A 590 2.04 -14.07 -14.62
CA VAL A 590 3.15 -13.19 -14.97
C VAL A 590 2.65 -11.77 -15.20
N ARG A 591 3.46 -10.81 -14.79
CA ARG A 591 3.22 -9.37 -14.97
C ARG A 591 4.40 -8.73 -15.67
N VAL A 592 4.12 -7.88 -16.65
CA VAL A 592 5.11 -7.02 -17.30
C VAL A 592 4.74 -5.57 -17.03
N SER A 593 5.71 -4.76 -16.60
CA SER A 593 5.49 -3.34 -16.30
C SER A 593 6.76 -2.54 -16.52
N GLY A 594 6.60 -1.28 -16.93
CA GLY A 594 7.73 -0.38 -17.15
C GLY A 594 7.70 0.84 -16.26
N ARG A 595 8.84 1.53 -16.13
CA ARG A 595 8.98 2.78 -15.38
C ARG A 595 10.16 3.60 -15.90
N ALA A 596 9.96 4.93 -15.95
CA ALA A 596 11.05 5.88 -16.14
C ALA A 596 11.57 6.38 -14.79
N ASN A 597 12.89 6.36 -14.61
CA ASN A 597 13.58 6.93 -13.47
C ASN A 597 14.47 8.11 -13.94
N ALA A 598 15.24 8.67 -13.03
CA ALA A 598 16.12 9.79 -13.35
C ALA A 598 17.14 9.45 -14.45
N ASP A 599 17.80 8.31 -14.35
CA ASP A 599 18.87 7.89 -15.26
C ASP A 599 18.66 6.51 -15.91
N THR A 600 17.47 5.89 -15.71
CA THR A 600 17.14 4.59 -16.29
C THR A 600 15.68 4.52 -16.74
N LEU A 601 15.42 3.67 -17.75
CA LEU A 601 14.10 3.08 -17.95
C LEU A 601 14.16 1.60 -17.60
N THR A 602 13.20 1.13 -16.81
CA THR A 602 13.15 -0.27 -16.41
C THR A 602 11.91 -0.96 -16.94
N LEU A 603 12.09 -2.17 -17.50
CA LEU A 603 11.02 -3.08 -17.86
C LEU A 603 11.16 -4.33 -17.00
N ALA A 604 10.17 -4.58 -16.14
CA ALA A 604 10.18 -5.70 -15.20
C ALA A 604 9.18 -6.78 -15.64
N VAL A 605 9.66 -8.02 -15.64
CA VAL A 605 8.86 -9.25 -15.80
C VAL A 605 8.89 -9.97 -14.47
N SER A 606 7.74 -10.20 -13.84
CA SER A 606 7.69 -10.86 -12.53
C SER A 606 6.52 -11.83 -12.45
N GLY A 607 6.69 -12.92 -11.71
CA GLY A 607 5.62 -13.89 -11.50
C GLY A 607 6.13 -15.32 -11.31
N ASN A 608 5.28 -16.27 -11.68
CA ASN A 608 5.60 -17.68 -11.57
C ASN A 608 6.62 -18.11 -12.64
N PRO A 609 7.66 -18.89 -12.30
CA PRO A 609 8.65 -19.39 -13.24
C PRO A 609 8.05 -20.09 -14.46
N ALA A 610 6.95 -20.83 -14.30
CA ALA A 610 6.28 -21.53 -15.39
C ALA A 610 5.68 -20.62 -16.48
N ASP A 611 5.40 -19.35 -16.16
CA ASP A 611 4.85 -18.36 -17.08
C ASP A 611 5.86 -17.26 -17.46
N LEU A 612 7.11 -17.34 -16.98
CA LEU A 612 8.14 -16.32 -17.29
C LEU A 612 8.42 -16.19 -18.78
N GLU A 613 8.35 -17.29 -19.53
CA GLU A 613 8.57 -17.22 -20.97
C GLU A 613 7.53 -16.34 -21.67
N VAL A 614 6.26 -16.42 -21.25
CA VAL A 614 5.18 -15.55 -21.78
C VAL A 614 5.49 -14.07 -21.46
N GLY A 615 5.98 -13.80 -20.25
CA GLY A 615 6.40 -12.45 -19.87
C GLY A 615 7.59 -11.95 -20.70
N LEU A 616 8.56 -12.81 -20.98
CA LEU A 616 9.71 -12.45 -21.82
C LEU A 616 9.37 -12.31 -23.31
N GLN A 617 8.41 -13.07 -23.83
CA GLN A 617 7.86 -12.83 -25.16
C GLN A 617 7.28 -11.42 -25.27
N LEU A 618 6.50 -11.02 -24.28
CA LEU A 618 5.95 -9.66 -24.23
C LEU A 618 7.06 -8.61 -24.07
N ALA A 619 8.01 -8.82 -23.16
CA ALA A 619 9.13 -7.89 -22.96
C ALA A 619 9.97 -7.74 -24.24
N TYR A 620 10.23 -8.83 -24.95
CA TYR A 620 10.93 -8.80 -26.25
C TYR A 620 10.18 -7.94 -27.26
N LEU A 621 8.86 -8.11 -27.40
CA LEU A 621 8.03 -7.29 -28.28
C LEU A 621 8.10 -5.80 -27.89
N LEU A 622 8.04 -5.50 -26.59
CA LEU A 622 8.11 -4.13 -26.07
C LEU A 622 9.50 -3.50 -26.20
N LEU A 623 10.55 -4.29 -26.44
CA LEU A 623 11.92 -3.84 -26.71
C LEU A 623 12.24 -3.78 -28.22
N THR A 624 11.41 -4.37 -29.08
CA THR A 624 11.66 -4.42 -30.53
C THR A 624 10.62 -3.68 -31.37
N ASP A 625 9.36 -3.67 -30.95
CA ASP A 625 8.24 -3.05 -31.66
C ASP A 625 7.25 -2.34 -30.73
N PRO A 626 7.71 -1.49 -29.77
CA PRO A 626 6.78 -0.81 -28.86
C PRO A 626 5.96 0.26 -29.56
N VAL A 627 4.67 0.36 -29.20
CA VAL A 627 3.75 1.39 -29.68
C VAL A 627 3.08 2.11 -28.50
N ILE A 628 3.06 3.42 -28.54
CA ILE A 628 2.30 4.25 -27.60
C ILE A 628 0.91 4.48 -28.22
N GLU A 629 -0.12 3.91 -27.63
CA GLU A 629 -1.49 4.13 -28.09
C GLU A 629 -1.92 5.58 -27.83
N SER A 630 -2.61 6.20 -28.83
CA SER A 630 -3.04 7.59 -28.75
C SER A 630 -3.92 7.88 -27.54
N ALA A 631 -4.80 6.96 -27.17
CA ALA A 631 -5.65 7.07 -26.00
C ALA A 631 -4.83 7.12 -24.70
N ALA A 632 -3.85 6.23 -24.56
CA ALA A 632 -2.94 6.22 -23.41
C ALA A 632 -2.15 7.54 -23.29
N PHE A 633 -1.71 8.08 -24.41
CA PHE A 633 -0.98 9.34 -24.45
C PHE A 633 -1.85 10.55 -24.05
N ILE A 634 -3.08 10.62 -24.53
CA ILE A 634 -4.05 11.67 -24.16
C ILE A 634 -4.37 11.58 -22.66
N GLN A 635 -4.67 10.38 -22.17
CA GLN A 635 -4.97 10.14 -20.76
C GLN A 635 -3.79 10.50 -19.85
N TRP A 636 -2.57 10.18 -20.26
CA TRP A 636 -1.35 10.56 -19.54
C TRP A 636 -1.22 12.08 -19.43
N LYS A 637 -1.38 12.83 -20.52
CA LYS A 637 -1.31 14.30 -20.48
C LYS A 637 -2.29 14.90 -19.48
N GLU A 638 -3.52 14.42 -19.47
CA GLU A 638 -4.55 14.89 -18.55
C GLU A 638 -4.20 14.52 -17.09
N THR A 639 -3.78 13.29 -16.86
CA THR A 639 -3.40 12.81 -15.52
C THR A 639 -2.22 13.60 -14.96
N GLU A 640 -1.18 13.85 -15.77
CA GLU A 640 -0.01 14.60 -15.32
C GLU A 640 -0.35 16.08 -15.09
N THR A 641 -1.20 16.70 -15.94
CA THR A 641 -1.68 18.07 -15.72
C THR A 641 -2.42 18.19 -14.37
N GLN A 642 -3.26 17.22 -14.02
CA GLN A 642 -3.96 17.20 -12.73
C GLN A 642 -3.01 16.98 -11.55
N LYS A 643 -2.02 16.09 -11.68
CA LYS A 643 -0.98 15.90 -10.65
C LYS A 643 -0.18 17.20 -10.41
N ILE A 644 0.15 17.93 -11.47
CA ILE A 644 0.83 19.22 -11.40
C ILE A 644 -0.05 20.23 -10.64
N ALA A 645 -1.33 20.31 -10.96
CA ALA A 645 -2.27 21.19 -10.25
C ALA A 645 -2.36 20.82 -8.75
N ALA A 646 -2.51 19.53 -8.43
CA ALA A 646 -2.56 19.04 -7.05
C ALA A 646 -1.27 19.32 -6.26
N ARG A 647 -0.10 19.27 -6.91
CA ARG A 647 1.19 19.60 -6.29
C ARG A 647 1.24 21.05 -5.82
N LYS A 648 0.67 21.98 -6.60
CA LYS A 648 0.71 23.44 -6.35
C LYS A 648 -0.18 23.90 -5.19
N VAL A 649 -1.15 23.07 -4.77
CA VAL A 649 -2.09 23.40 -3.68
C VAL A 649 -1.83 22.62 -2.38
N ARG A 650 -0.74 21.85 -2.30
CA ARG A 650 -0.39 21.06 -1.13
C ARG A 650 0.97 21.46 -0.55
N SER A 651 1.05 21.62 0.76
CA SER A 651 2.30 22.01 1.44
C SER A 651 3.48 21.09 1.09
N ALA A 652 3.26 19.76 1.03
CA ALA A 652 4.29 18.81 0.63
C ALA A 652 4.74 18.98 -0.83
N GLY A 653 3.83 19.33 -1.73
CA GLY A 653 4.14 19.59 -3.15
C GLY A 653 4.98 20.85 -3.31
N ILE A 654 4.61 21.91 -2.60
CA ILE A 654 5.34 23.20 -2.60
C ILE A 654 6.73 23.02 -1.97
N LEU A 655 6.85 22.19 -0.92
CA LEU A 655 8.16 21.83 -0.35
C LEU A 655 9.04 21.16 -1.40
N SER A 656 8.50 20.21 -2.18
CA SER A 656 9.25 19.54 -3.26
C SER A 656 9.71 20.52 -4.34
N GLU A 657 8.86 21.47 -4.75
CA GLU A 657 9.22 22.52 -5.71
C GLU A 657 10.30 23.46 -5.17
N ALA A 658 10.15 23.90 -3.91
CA ALA A 658 11.13 24.77 -3.26
C ALA A 658 12.49 24.07 -3.13
N THR A 659 12.49 22.78 -2.77
CA THR A 659 13.71 21.97 -2.68
C THR A 659 14.42 21.85 -4.03
N ALA A 660 13.68 21.49 -5.10
CA ALA A 660 14.24 21.37 -6.44
C ALA A 660 14.79 22.72 -6.98
N ALA A 661 14.09 23.83 -6.66
CA ALA A 661 14.54 25.16 -7.04
C ALA A 661 15.83 25.57 -6.32
N ALA A 662 15.98 25.20 -5.04
CA ALA A 662 17.11 25.61 -4.22
C ALA A 662 18.34 24.74 -4.38
N PHE A 663 18.19 23.42 -4.58
CA PHE A 663 19.31 22.49 -4.67
C PHE A 663 20.01 22.53 -6.02
N TYR A 664 19.27 22.69 -7.10
CA TYR A 664 19.79 22.58 -8.46
C TYR A 664 19.85 23.92 -9.18
N PRO A 665 20.80 24.09 -10.12
CA PRO A 665 20.93 25.29 -10.93
C PRO A 665 19.62 25.64 -11.66
N SER A 666 19.37 26.94 -11.85
CA SER A 666 18.14 27.40 -12.51
C SER A 666 18.04 26.98 -13.97
N ASP A 667 19.16 26.83 -14.63
CA ASP A 667 19.32 26.42 -16.03
C ASP A 667 19.36 24.90 -16.25
N GLU A 668 19.25 24.08 -15.15
CA GLU A 668 19.20 22.61 -15.25
C GLU A 668 17.74 22.13 -15.32
N PRO A 669 17.17 21.93 -16.52
CA PRO A 669 15.77 21.59 -16.66
C PRO A 669 15.42 20.19 -16.13
N ARG A 670 16.36 19.25 -16.17
CA ARG A 670 16.13 17.82 -15.85
C ARG A 670 15.74 17.60 -14.40
N THR A 671 16.17 18.48 -13.51
CA THR A 671 15.94 18.36 -12.05
C THR A 671 14.73 19.15 -11.56
N LYS A 672 14.15 19.99 -12.41
CA LYS A 672 12.94 20.75 -12.06
C LYS A 672 11.68 19.89 -12.18
N PRO A 673 10.69 20.08 -11.31
CA PRO A 673 9.39 19.47 -11.46
C PRO A 673 8.74 19.85 -12.80
N LEU A 674 8.04 18.89 -13.40
CA LEU A 674 7.35 19.14 -14.68
C LEU A 674 6.26 20.20 -14.55
N GLU A 675 6.10 21.01 -15.59
CA GLU A 675 5.04 22.01 -15.75
C GLU A 675 4.03 21.57 -16.82
N ALA A 676 2.78 21.99 -16.66
CA ALA A 676 1.71 21.65 -17.60
C ALA A 676 2.04 22.04 -19.05
N SER A 677 2.66 23.22 -19.26
CA SER A 677 3.10 23.68 -20.58
C SER A 677 4.13 22.75 -21.24
N GLN A 678 4.98 22.09 -20.43
CA GLN A 678 5.95 21.09 -20.92
C GLN A 678 5.24 19.81 -21.37
N ILE A 679 4.29 19.32 -20.56
CA ILE A 679 3.47 18.15 -20.91
C ILE A 679 2.68 18.41 -22.21
N HIS A 680 2.08 19.59 -22.36
CA HIS A 680 1.30 19.91 -23.56
C HIS A 680 2.14 20.00 -24.84
N ARG A 681 3.42 20.40 -24.77
CA ARG A 681 4.33 20.48 -25.92
C ARG A 681 4.76 19.12 -26.47
N ILE A 682 4.77 18.06 -25.66
CA ILE A 682 5.17 16.74 -26.15
C ILE A 682 4.13 16.25 -27.16
N SER A 683 4.59 15.80 -28.34
CA SER A 683 3.76 15.09 -29.31
C SER A 683 3.90 13.58 -29.17
N LEU A 684 2.86 12.85 -29.61
CA LEU A 684 2.90 11.38 -29.64
C LEU A 684 4.04 10.88 -30.50
N ASP A 685 4.22 11.48 -31.71
CA ASP A 685 5.29 11.09 -32.65
C ASP A 685 6.68 11.30 -32.04
N ALA A 686 6.91 12.40 -31.32
CA ALA A 686 8.17 12.65 -30.64
C ALA A 686 8.45 11.62 -29.54
N ALA A 687 7.44 11.29 -28.72
CA ALA A 687 7.56 10.26 -27.68
C ALA A 687 7.82 8.88 -28.29
N GLN A 688 7.13 8.53 -29.37
CA GLN A 688 7.29 7.27 -30.10
C GLN A 688 8.69 7.17 -30.74
N ALA A 689 9.18 8.24 -31.36
CA ALA A 689 10.50 8.27 -31.98
C ALA A 689 11.61 8.16 -30.91
N TRP A 690 11.44 8.86 -29.78
CA TRP A 690 12.38 8.79 -28.65
C TRP A 690 12.46 7.38 -28.06
N LEU A 691 11.29 6.73 -27.86
CA LEU A 691 11.23 5.35 -27.36
C LEU A 691 11.92 4.37 -28.30
N ARG A 692 11.63 4.44 -29.62
CA ARG A 692 12.25 3.57 -30.64
C ARG A 692 13.76 3.70 -30.64
N LYS A 693 14.28 4.92 -30.56
CA LYS A 693 15.72 5.17 -30.46
C LYS A 693 16.30 4.54 -29.18
N LEU A 694 15.66 4.75 -28.03
CA LEU A 694 16.13 4.23 -26.76
C LEU A 694 16.21 2.70 -26.77
N VAL A 695 15.14 2.00 -27.16
CA VAL A 695 15.13 0.54 -27.13
C VAL A 695 16.12 -0.08 -28.14
N ALA A 696 16.43 0.61 -29.22
CA ALA A 696 17.40 0.17 -30.22
C ALA A 696 18.86 0.34 -29.73
N GLU A 697 19.19 1.45 -29.07
CA GLU A 697 20.57 1.88 -28.87
C GLU A 697 21.03 1.80 -27.40
N ALA A 698 20.12 1.88 -26.39
CA ALA A 698 20.52 2.00 -25.00
C ALA A 698 21.30 0.78 -24.51
N PRO A 699 22.40 0.97 -23.76
CA PRO A 699 23.03 -0.10 -23.01
C PRO A 699 22.06 -0.73 -22.04
N ILE A 700 22.14 -2.06 -21.87
CA ILE A 700 21.19 -2.82 -21.03
C ILE A 700 21.93 -3.59 -19.95
N GLU A 701 21.36 -3.54 -18.72
CA GLU A 701 21.72 -4.36 -17.58
C GLU A 701 20.49 -5.11 -17.08
N VAL A 702 20.63 -6.40 -16.79
CA VAL A 702 19.53 -7.29 -16.45
C VAL A 702 19.79 -7.99 -15.14
N ALA A 703 18.84 -7.95 -14.24
CA ALA A 703 18.81 -8.74 -13.01
C ALA A 703 17.77 -9.86 -13.15
N VAL A 704 18.20 -11.12 -12.97
CA VAL A 704 17.35 -12.30 -12.90
C VAL A 704 17.45 -12.87 -11.49
N VAL A 705 16.37 -12.78 -10.71
CA VAL A 705 16.38 -13.14 -9.29
C VAL A 705 15.12 -13.94 -8.96
N GLY A 706 15.27 -15.04 -8.23
CA GLY A 706 14.12 -15.82 -7.72
C GLY A 706 14.26 -17.32 -7.87
N ASP A 707 13.13 -18.02 -7.76
CA ASP A 707 13.03 -19.48 -7.81
C ASP A 707 12.96 -19.98 -9.27
N VAL A 708 13.99 -19.74 -10.04
CA VAL A 708 14.16 -20.23 -11.42
C VAL A 708 15.53 -20.88 -11.55
N ASP A 709 15.58 -22.08 -12.11
CA ASP A 709 16.84 -22.78 -12.25
C ASP A 709 17.81 -22.08 -13.24
N PRO A 710 19.14 -22.22 -13.03
CA PRO A 710 20.13 -21.52 -13.84
C PRO A 710 20.06 -21.80 -15.33
N SER A 711 19.74 -23.03 -15.72
CA SER A 711 19.68 -23.44 -17.14
C SER A 711 18.48 -22.86 -17.84
N THR A 712 17.32 -22.87 -17.19
CA THR A 712 16.09 -22.23 -17.68
C THR A 712 16.27 -20.71 -17.77
N ALA A 713 16.78 -20.06 -16.73
CA ALA A 713 17.06 -18.63 -16.73
C ALA A 713 18.01 -18.23 -17.88
N ARG A 714 19.09 -19.00 -18.04
CA ARG A 714 20.08 -18.80 -19.11
C ARG A 714 19.43 -18.93 -20.48
N GLY A 715 18.70 -20.02 -20.73
CA GLY A 715 18.06 -20.27 -22.02
C GLY A 715 17.04 -19.20 -22.40
N LEU A 716 16.25 -18.74 -21.44
CA LEU A 716 15.29 -17.66 -21.66
C LEU A 716 15.99 -16.32 -21.98
N VAL A 717 17.03 -15.96 -21.24
CA VAL A 717 17.79 -14.73 -21.47
C VAL A 717 18.51 -14.76 -22.81
N GLU A 718 19.19 -15.87 -23.14
CA GLU A 718 19.86 -16.05 -24.45
C GLU A 718 18.85 -15.91 -25.59
N ARG A 719 17.66 -16.53 -25.48
CA ARG A 719 16.64 -16.51 -26.55
C ARG A 719 16.07 -15.11 -26.77
N TYR A 720 15.61 -14.43 -25.73
CA TYR A 720 14.86 -13.20 -25.88
C TYR A 720 15.76 -11.95 -25.84
N LEU A 721 16.69 -11.88 -24.89
CA LEU A 721 17.55 -10.70 -24.75
C LEU A 721 18.81 -10.77 -25.62
N GLY A 722 19.31 -11.99 -25.88
CA GLY A 722 20.41 -12.20 -26.83
C GLY A 722 20.01 -11.95 -28.30
N SER A 723 18.73 -11.96 -28.61
CA SER A 723 18.22 -11.62 -29.95
C SER A 723 18.04 -10.13 -30.18
N LEU A 724 18.24 -9.29 -29.18
CA LEU A 724 18.20 -7.82 -29.35
C LEU A 724 19.39 -7.35 -30.20
N PRO A 725 19.24 -6.22 -30.92
CA PRO A 725 20.38 -5.65 -31.69
C PRO A 725 21.63 -5.42 -30.81
N PRO A 726 22.84 -5.54 -31.40
CA PRO A 726 24.09 -5.24 -30.72
C PRO A 726 24.08 -3.83 -30.13
N ARG A 727 24.66 -3.70 -28.92
CA ARG A 727 24.69 -2.43 -28.18
C ARG A 727 26.00 -2.29 -27.40
N SER A 728 26.31 -1.04 -27.02
CA SER A 728 27.44 -0.75 -26.17
C SER A 728 27.30 -1.42 -24.81
N ARG A 729 28.40 -1.93 -24.24
CA ARG A 729 28.42 -2.46 -22.88
C ARG A 729 28.15 -1.34 -21.87
N ILE A 730 27.26 -1.57 -20.92
CA ILE A 730 26.93 -0.65 -19.85
C ILE A 730 28.09 -0.55 -18.87
N SER A 731 28.32 0.64 -18.29
CA SER A 731 29.29 0.89 -17.22
C SER A 731 28.97 2.19 -16.49
N HIS A 732 29.65 2.45 -15.39
CA HIS A 732 29.54 3.72 -14.64
C HIS A 732 29.96 4.96 -15.44
N GLN A 733 30.70 4.79 -16.55
CA GLN A 733 31.01 5.88 -17.47
C GLN A 733 29.87 6.25 -18.42
N THR A 734 28.85 5.39 -18.53
CA THR A 734 27.69 5.65 -19.37
C THR A 734 26.97 6.89 -18.84
N PHE A 735 26.84 7.92 -19.67
CA PHE A 735 26.29 9.24 -19.32
C PHE A 735 27.03 10.01 -18.20
N ALA A 736 28.31 9.69 -17.91
CA ALA A 736 29.08 10.39 -16.88
C ALA A 736 29.09 11.92 -17.08
N GLY A 737 29.15 12.40 -18.34
CA GLY A 737 29.08 13.84 -18.66
C GLY A 737 27.74 14.48 -18.29
N LEU A 738 26.62 13.75 -18.48
CA LEU A 738 25.28 14.25 -18.16
C LEU A 738 25.00 14.25 -16.65
N ARG A 739 25.75 13.48 -15.87
CA ARG A 739 25.65 13.46 -14.40
C ARG A 739 26.34 14.62 -13.71
N LYS A 740 27.19 15.36 -14.41
CA LYS A 740 27.93 16.48 -13.86
C LYS A 740 27.03 17.71 -13.76
N ILE A 741 26.49 17.97 -12.59
CA ILE A 741 25.73 19.16 -12.24
C ILE A 741 26.42 19.84 -11.07
N THR A 742 26.56 21.18 -11.14
CA THR A 742 27.10 21.94 -10.03
C THR A 742 26.00 22.27 -9.03
N ARG A 743 26.18 21.84 -7.78
CA ARG A 743 25.24 22.10 -6.70
C ARG A 743 25.21 23.58 -6.34
N SER A 744 24.03 24.07 -5.96
CA SER A 744 23.89 25.40 -5.35
C SER A 744 24.72 25.53 -4.07
N ALA A 745 25.36 26.69 -3.88
CA ALA A 745 26.10 26.97 -2.65
C ALA A 745 25.13 27.20 -1.49
N GLY A 746 25.45 26.66 -0.31
CA GLY A 746 24.70 26.87 0.90
C GLY A 746 25.36 27.90 1.85
N PRO A 747 24.77 28.12 3.04
CA PRO A 747 23.57 27.46 3.57
C PRO A 747 22.29 27.89 2.84
N ILE A 748 21.37 26.94 2.70
CA ILE A 748 20.06 27.19 2.07
C ILE A 748 19.01 27.33 3.17
N HIS A 749 18.31 28.48 3.20
CA HIS A 749 17.21 28.70 4.11
C HIS A 749 16.00 29.26 3.34
N ILE A 750 14.95 28.47 3.29
CA ILE A 750 13.70 28.83 2.59
C ILE A 750 12.54 28.76 3.55
N GLU A 751 11.86 29.87 3.69
CA GLU A 751 10.61 29.99 4.44
C GLU A 751 9.52 30.53 3.50
N ARG A 752 8.39 29.81 3.41
CA ARG A 752 7.27 30.19 2.56
C ARG A 752 5.95 30.04 3.29
N LYS A 753 5.14 31.10 3.23
CA LYS A 753 3.73 31.07 3.60
C LYS A 753 2.90 30.83 2.34
N ILE A 754 1.92 29.91 2.43
CA ILE A 754 1.12 29.46 1.29
C ILE A 754 -0.37 29.58 1.60
N ASN A 755 -1.17 29.90 0.59
CA ASN A 755 -2.61 30.00 0.76
C ASN A 755 -3.27 28.62 0.60
N VAL A 756 -3.36 27.88 1.72
CA VAL A 756 -4.01 26.57 1.79
C VAL A 756 -4.95 26.54 2.99
N LYS A 757 -6.06 25.77 2.87
CA LYS A 757 -7.05 25.62 3.94
C LYS A 757 -6.59 24.61 5.00
N THR A 758 -5.80 23.62 4.58
CA THR A 758 -5.30 22.57 5.48
C THR A 758 -4.29 23.17 6.47
N PRO A 759 -4.54 23.14 7.80
CA PRO A 759 -3.68 23.75 8.81
C PRO A 759 -2.47 22.86 9.12
N GLN A 760 -1.64 22.59 8.08
CA GLN A 760 -0.46 21.74 8.18
C GLN A 760 0.75 22.46 7.62
N ALA A 761 1.77 22.64 8.44
CA ALA A 761 3.09 23.09 8.01
C ALA A 761 4.04 21.91 7.84
N PHE A 762 5.10 22.11 7.06
CA PHE A 762 6.23 21.19 6.94
C PHE A 762 7.53 21.88 7.33
N VAL A 763 8.32 21.19 8.13
CA VAL A 763 9.71 21.55 8.40
C VAL A 763 10.61 20.46 7.88
N MET A 764 11.61 20.85 7.11
CA MET A 764 12.68 19.96 6.63
C MET A 764 14.02 20.59 6.96
N GLU A 765 14.89 19.82 7.62
CA GLU A 765 16.25 20.24 7.93
C GLU A 765 17.24 19.12 7.64
N GLY A 766 18.42 19.47 7.12
CA GLY A 766 19.43 18.52 6.75
C GLY A 766 20.68 19.14 6.17
N PHE A 767 21.49 18.31 5.54
CA PHE A 767 22.70 18.69 4.83
C PHE A 767 22.93 17.78 3.62
N PHE A 768 23.73 18.25 2.67
CA PHE A 768 24.17 17.43 1.54
C PHE A 768 25.12 16.33 2.03
N GLY A 769 24.74 15.08 1.78
CA GLY A 769 25.43 13.87 2.21
C GLY A 769 26.34 13.27 1.14
N THR A 770 26.47 11.95 1.17
CA THR A 770 27.41 11.18 0.34
C THR A 770 26.75 10.63 -0.91
N ASP A 771 27.56 10.06 -1.81
CA ASP A 771 27.14 9.33 -3.00
C ASP A 771 27.21 7.81 -2.76
N ILE A 772 26.47 7.02 -3.56
CA ILE A 772 26.37 5.56 -3.39
C ILE A 772 27.71 4.85 -3.59
N GLN A 773 28.63 5.41 -4.38
CA GLN A 773 29.98 4.85 -4.61
C GLN A 773 30.86 4.97 -3.35
N ASN A 774 30.61 5.95 -2.47
CA ASN A 774 31.27 6.01 -1.18
C ASN A 774 30.54 5.14 -0.16
N VAL A 775 30.71 3.83 -0.31
CA VAL A 775 30.01 2.80 0.47
C VAL A 775 30.24 2.96 1.97
N ARG A 776 31.48 3.33 2.38
CA ARG A 776 31.84 3.54 3.78
C ARG A 776 31.00 4.65 4.40
N ASP A 777 31.02 5.83 3.82
CA ASP A 777 30.30 6.99 4.37
C ASP A 777 28.77 6.79 4.29
N SER A 778 28.27 6.11 3.24
CA SER A 778 26.85 5.74 3.12
C SER A 778 26.38 4.90 4.30
N ARG A 779 27.17 3.91 4.73
CA ARG A 779 26.87 3.05 5.86
C ARG A 779 26.97 3.80 7.20
N ILE A 780 28.00 4.59 7.36
CA ILE A 780 28.20 5.40 8.57
C ILE A 780 27.05 6.39 8.75
N LEU A 781 26.65 7.11 7.71
CA LEU A 781 25.52 8.03 7.75
C LEU A 781 24.18 7.29 7.95
N ALA A 782 24.03 6.06 7.46
CA ALA A 782 22.85 5.24 7.75
C ALA A 782 22.74 4.87 9.24
N ILE A 783 23.88 4.58 9.91
CA ILE A 783 23.89 4.38 11.37
C ILE A 783 23.52 5.69 12.09
N ALA A 784 24.13 6.81 11.70
CA ALA A 784 23.81 8.13 12.27
C ALA A 784 22.32 8.46 12.14
N ALA A 785 21.71 8.18 10.97
CA ALA A 785 20.28 8.38 10.75
C ALA A 785 19.43 7.49 11.67
N ARG A 786 19.85 6.27 11.93
CA ARG A 786 19.14 5.35 12.84
C ARG A 786 19.18 5.85 14.28
N VAL A 787 20.35 6.27 14.76
CA VAL A 787 20.51 6.85 16.11
C VAL A 787 19.67 8.10 16.26
N LEU A 788 19.79 9.04 15.31
CA LEU A 788 19.04 10.30 15.34
C LEU A 788 17.53 10.08 15.23
N SER A 789 17.05 9.11 14.46
CA SER A 789 15.63 8.77 14.41
C SER A 789 15.10 8.35 15.79
N THR A 790 15.88 7.56 16.54
CA THR A 790 15.52 7.17 17.92
C THR A 790 15.47 8.39 18.83
N ARG A 791 16.51 9.25 18.81
CA ARG A 791 16.52 10.51 19.61
C ARG A 791 15.36 11.45 19.25
N MET A 792 15.05 11.60 17.96
CA MET A 792 13.94 12.43 17.50
C MET A 792 12.60 11.93 18.00
N ASN A 793 12.37 10.63 18.00
CA ASN A 793 11.14 10.07 18.56
C ASN A 793 11.04 10.37 20.06
N THR A 794 12.09 10.15 20.84
CA THR A 794 12.05 10.42 22.29
C THR A 794 11.92 11.92 22.56
N VAL A 795 12.82 12.75 21.99
CA VAL A 795 12.88 14.17 22.39
C VAL A 795 11.82 15.03 21.68
N ILE A 796 11.65 14.86 20.36
CA ILE A 796 10.79 15.76 19.57
C ILE A 796 9.32 15.30 19.62
N ARG A 797 9.06 13.98 19.51
CA ARG A 797 7.70 13.43 19.52
C ARG A 797 7.16 13.28 20.96
N GLU A 798 7.90 12.55 21.84
CA GLU A 798 7.37 12.17 23.16
C GLU A 798 7.52 13.31 24.18
N GLU A 799 8.73 13.90 24.36
CA GLU A 799 8.95 14.92 25.36
C GLU A 799 8.41 16.30 24.95
N LYS A 800 8.72 16.74 23.70
CA LYS A 800 8.31 18.08 23.21
C LYS A 800 6.96 18.10 22.49
N GLN A 801 6.40 16.95 22.08
CA GLN A 801 5.08 16.81 21.42
C GLN A 801 4.89 17.74 20.21
N LEU A 802 5.96 17.91 19.43
CA LEU A 802 5.95 18.83 18.29
C LEU A 802 5.38 18.19 17.02
N VAL A 803 5.42 16.86 16.93
CA VAL A 803 5.04 16.11 15.74
C VAL A 803 4.41 14.76 16.12
N TYR A 804 3.61 14.20 15.21
CA TYR A 804 3.13 12.81 15.35
C TYR A 804 4.24 11.79 15.07
N SER A 805 5.03 12.01 14.02
CA SER A 805 6.15 11.13 13.66
C SER A 805 7.30 11.90 13.02
N ILE A 806 8.52 11.49 13.31
CA ILE A 806 9.73 12.08 12.75
C ILE A 806 10.86 11.05 12.72
N GLY A 807 11.78 11.21 11.79
CA GLY A 807 13.01 10.44 11.72
C GLY A 807 14.00 11.06 10.75
N ALA A 808 15.27 10.75 10.94
CA ALA A 808 16.33 11.09 10.02
C ALA A 808 16.52 9.99 8.97
N SER A 809 16.90 10.37 7.76
CA SER A 809 17.29 9.46 6.68
C SER A 809 18.57 9.91 6.00
N SER A 810 19.42 8.96 5.64
CA SER A 810 20.56 9.16 4.74
C SER A 810 20.18 8.61 3.36
N GLN A 811 20.29 9.45 2.35
CA GLN A 811 19.92 9.18 0.96
C GLN A 811 21.13 9.45 0.06
N PRO A 812 22.05 8.48 -0.09
CA PRO A 812 23.21 8.64 -0.98
C PRO A 812 22.77 8.90 -2.41
N ALA A 813 23.43 9.81 -3.10
CA ALA A 813 23.10 10.11 -4.50
C ALA A 813 23.51 8.97 -5.43
N SER A 814 22.62 8.60 -6.35
CA SER A 814 22.88 7.65 -7.44
C SER A 814 23.04 8.35 -8.80
N ASP A 815 22.20 9.34 -9.05
CA ASP A 815 22.00 9.92 -10.39
C ASP A 815 22.92 11.12 -10.64
N TYR A 816 23.06 11.98 -9.63
CA TYR A 816 23.87 13.21 -9.71
C TYR A 816 24.85 13.24 -8.51
N PRO A 817 26.14 13.03 -8.72
CA PRO A 817 27.14 13.06 -7.65
C PRO A 817 27.14 14.39 -6.89
N GLY A 818 27.26 14.32 -5.56
CA GLY A 818 27.23 15.47 -4.66
C GLY A 818 25.84 15.94 -4.22
N PHE A 819 24.76 15.27 -4.65
CA PHE A 819 23.40 15.57 -4.27
C PHE A 819 22.78 14.57 -3.28
N GLY A 820 23.59 13.72 -2.67
CA GLY A 820 23.13 12.90 -1.56
C GLY A 820 22.62 13.77 -0.42
N LEU A 821 21.65 13.25 0.35
CA LEU A 821 21.02 14.01 1.43
C LEU A 821 21.09 13.25 2.75
N PHE A 822 21.33 13.99 3.83
CA PHE A 822 20.99 13.58 5.18
C PHE A 822 19.89 14.51 5.67
N VAL A 823 18.68 13.99 5.94
CA VAL A 823 17.51 14.84 6.12
C VAL A 823 16.56 14.30 7.20
N ALA A 824 16.01 15.23 8.00
CA ALA A 824 14.81 15.01 8.79
C ALA A 824 13.70 15.94 8.28
N ARG A 825 12.47 15.40 8.19
CA ARG A 825 11.30 16.19 7.80
C ARG A 825 10.06 15.69 8.53
N ALA A 826 9.19 16.62 8.91
CA ALA A 826 7.92 16.26 9.52
C ALA A 826 6.84 17.30 9.21
N PRO A 827 5.56 16.87 9.10
CA PRO A 827 4.43 17.77 9.24
C PRO A 827 4.27 18.17 10.70
N THR A 828 3.82 19.40 10.93
CA THR A 828 3.60 19.93 12.28
C THR A 828 2.51 21.02 12.28
N ASP A 829 2.07 21.41 13.45
CA ASP A 829 1.25 22.63 13.66
C ASP A 829 2.00 23.85 13.13
N PRO A 830 1.37 24.72 12.34
CA PRO A 830 1.98 25.97 11.92
C PRO A 830 2.58 26.80 13.08
N ALA A 831 1.95 26.76 14.26
CA ALA A 831 2.46 27.45 15.46
C ALA A 831 3.72 26.81 16.07
N LYS A 832 4.02 25.54 15.73
CA LYS A 832 5.16 24.79 16.29
C LYS A 832 6.38 24.74 15.35
N THR A 833 6.31 25.33 14.17
CA THR A 833 7.38 25.25 13.15
C THR A 833 8.73 25.75 13.66
N GLY A 834 8.76 26.88 14.38
CA GLY A 834 9.98 27.44 14.95
C GLY A 834 10.60 26.54 16.02
N ALA A 835 9.77 26.02 16.93
CA ALA A 835 10.22 25.07 17.96
C ALA A 835 10.79 23.77 17.36
N LEU A 836 10.14 23.24 16.32
CA LEU A 836 10.61 22.03 15.61
C LEU A 836 11.94 22.29 14.90
N ALA A 837 12.07 23.40 14.15
CA ALA A 837 13.31 23.76 13.48
C ALA A 837 14.47 23.96 14.46
N THR A 838 14.22 24.60 15.60
CA THR A 838 15.21 24.77 16.67
C THR A 838 15.65 23.41 17.24
N ALA A 839 14.70 22.56 17.58
CA ALA A 839 15.00 21.23 18.16
C ALA A 839 15.82 20.36 17.20
N LEU A 840 15.54 20.39 15.88
CA LEU A 840 16.33 19.69 14.87
C LEU A 840 17.76 20.22 14.77
N SER A 841 17.92 21.54 14.72
CA SER A 841 19.24 22.17 14.67
C SER A 841 20.10 21.86 15.90
N GLU A 842 19.52 21.96 17.10
CA GLU A 842 20.18 21.63 18.37
C GLU A 842 20.64 20.17 18.37
N MET A 843 19.76 19.25 17.93
CA MET A 843 20.08 17.84 17.86
C MET A 843 21.21 17.53 16.89
N TYR A 844 21.22 18.15 15.70
CA TYR A 844 22.32 17.98 14.73
C TYR A 844 23.64 18.57 15.25
N THR A 845 23.57 19.72 15.90
CA THR A 845 24.75 20.37 16.51
C THR A 845 25.33 19.51 17.64
N ALA A 846 24.46 19.01 18.52
CA ALA A 846 24.88 18.11 19.60
C ALA A 846 25.48 16.81 19.06
N PHE A 847 24.91 16.24 18.00
CA PHE A 847 25.44 15.02 17.38
C PHE A 847 26.77 15.25 16.69
N THR A 848 26.99 16.40 16.06
CA THR A 848 28.29 16.80 15.48
C THR A 848 29.40 16.83 16.54
N GLY A 849 29.10 17.33 17.75
CA GLY A 849 30.12 17.45 18.82
C GLY A 849 30.34 16.14 19.59
N LYS A 850 29.22 15.46 19.97
CA LYS A 850 29.27 14.33 20.91
C LYS A 850 29.16 12.95 20.23
N GLY A 851 28.59 12.88 19.01
CA GLY A 851 28.30 11.62 18.36
C GLY A 851 27.24 10.77 19.08
N PRO A 852 27.15 9.47 18.73
CA PRO A 852 26.30 8.49 19.43
C PRO A 852 26.96 7.96 20.70
N THR A 853 26.16 7.55 21.68
CA THR A 853 26.62 6.79 22.85
C THR A 853 26.88 5.33 22.50
N LYS A 854 27.54 4.58 23.39
CA LYS A 854 27.77 3.13 23.21
C LYS A 854 26.45 2.35 23.12
N ASP A 855 25.47 2.70 23.94
CA ASP A 855 24.16 2.03 23.96
C ASP A 855 23.36 2.31 22.70
N GLU A 856 23.31 3.56 22.24
CA GLU A 856 22.68 3.93 20.98
C GLU A 856 23.32 3.20 19.79
N MET A 857 24.65 3.07 19.80
CA MET A 857 25.36 2.29 18.79
C MET A 857 24.98 0.82 18.81
N ALA A 858 24.90 0.22 19.99
CA ALA A 858 24.51 -1.18 20.15
C ALA A 858 23.07 -1.42 19.66
N VAL A 859 22.15 -0.50 19.93
CA VAL A 859 20.76 -0.56 19.45
C VAL A 859 20.71 -0.40 17.93
N ALA A 860 21.34 0.65 17.39
CA ALA A 860 21.32 0.93 15.95
C ALA A 860 21.92 -0.22 15.12
N LYS A 861 23.07 -0.78 15.56
CA LYS A 861 23.70 -1.92 14.90
C LYS A 861 22.82 -3.17 14.92
N ARG A 862 22.13 -3.47 16.05
CA ARG A 862 21.16 -4.58 16.13
C ARG A 862 19.97 -4.36 15.19
N GLN A 863 19.42 -3.16 15.16
CA GLN A 863 18.30 -2.83 14.28
C GLN A 863 18.67 -2.99 12.80
N ILE A 864 19.88 -2.54 12.41
CA ILE A 864 20.40 -2.70 11.05
C ILE A 864 20.66 -4.17 10.72
N ALA A 865 21.27 -4.93 11.65
CA ALA A 865 21.50 -6.36 11.46
C ALA A 865 20.19 -7.13 11.25
N ASN A 866 19.16 -6.86 12.08
CA ASN A 866 17.83 -7.46 11.95
C ASN A 866 17.16 -7.08 10.61
N LEU A 867 17.32 -5.83 10.18
CA LEU A 867 16.79 -5.37 8.90
C LEU A 867 17.48 -6.07 7.72
N LEU A 868 18.81 -6.14 7.72
CA LEU A 868 19.58 -6.81 6.67
C LEU A 868 19.28 -8.31 6.62
N ASP A 869 19.24 -8.99 7.77
CA ASP A 869 18.85 -10.40 7.83
C ASP A 869 17.49 -10.68 7.18
N GLN A 870 16.52 -9.79 7.35
CA GLN A 870 15.21 -9.91 6.72
C GLN A 870 15.27 -9.59 5.21
N THR A 871 15.85 -8.44 4.85
CA THR A 871 15.75 -7.93 3.49
C THR A 871 16.63 -8.69 2.50
N MET A 872 17.80 -9.18 2.91
CA MET A 872 18.67 -9.99 2.04
C MET A 872 18.09 -11.37 1.68
N LYS A 873 17.04 -11.80 2.39
CA LYS A 873 16.26 -13.01 2.07
C LYS A 873 15.10 -12.74 1.10
N GLU A 874 14.86 -11.48 0.74
CA GLU A 874 13.81 -11.08 -0.19
C GLU A 874 14.37 -10.83 -1.59
N PRO A 875 13.73 -11.33 -2.67
CA PRO A 875 14.19 -11.10 -4.05
C PRO A 875 14.33 -9.63 -4.41
N GLU A 876 13.45 -8.77 -3.91
CA GLU A 876 13.43 -7.33 -4.20
C GLU A 876 14.72 -6.62 -3.78
N PHE A 877 15.34 -7.06 -2.69
CA PHE A 877 16.64 -6.53 -2.26
C PHE A 877 17.68 -6.73 -3.34
N TRP A 878 17.79 -7.96 -3.87
CA TRP A 878 18.78 -8.31 -4.89
C TRP A 878 18.44 -7.69 -6.24
N VAL A 879 17.17 -7.71 -6.66
CA VAL A 879 16.74 -7.02 -7.88
C VAL A 879 17.15 -5.56 -7.87
N SER A 880 16.90 -4.85 -6.76
CA SER A 880 17.23 -3.42 -6.64
C SER A 880 18.76 -3.12 -6.69
N ARG A 881 19.58 -4.09 -6.32
CA ARG A 881 21.06 -3.94 -6.36
C ARG A 881 21.66 -4.37 -7.69
N LEU A 882 21.13 -5.46 -8.26
CA LEU A 882 21.67 -6.06 -9.49
C LEU A 882 21.21 -5.37 -10.77
N ALA A 883 20.05 -4.72 -10.74
CA ALA A 883 19.48 -4.07 -11.93
C ALA A 883 20.28 -2.86 -12.41
N THR A 884 21.21 -2.33 -11.60
CA THR A 884 22.08 -1.17 -11.91
C THR A 884 23.47 -1.30 -11.31
N LEU A 885 23.94 -2.54 -11.10
CA LEU A 885 25.20 -2.82 -10.40
C LEU A 885 26.40 -2.18 -11.12
N ASP A 886 26.60 -2.54 -12.40
CA ASP A 886 27.70 -2.04 -13.22
C ASP A 886 27.45 -0.60 -13.67
N TYR A 887 26.17 -0.24 -13.92
CA TYR A 887 25.78 1.11 -14.33
C TYR A 887 26.08 2.17 -13.26
N HIS A 888 25.88 1.84 -12.00
CA HIS A 888 26.21 2.73 -10.87
C HIS A 888 27.58 2.46 -10.26
N GLY A 889 28.38 1.53 -10.82
CA GLY A 889 29.74 1.23 -10.36
C GLY A 889 29.80 0.62 -8.97
N LEU A 890 28.80 -0.21 -8.62
CA LEU A 890 28.73 -0.89 -7.34
C LEU A 890 29.43 -2.24 -7.38
N SER A 891 29.82 -2.75 -6.21
CA SER A 891 30.53 -4.03 -6.07
C SER A 891 29.67 -5.08 -5.35
N LEU A 892 29.67 -6.31 -5.87
CA LEU A 892 29.05 -7.46 -5.19
C LEU A 892 29.69 -7.74 -3.83
N ASN A 893 30.98 -7.46 -3.67
CA ASN A 893 31.66 -7.57 -2.38
C ASN A 893 31.05 -6.62 -1.35
N ASP A 894 30.75 -5.40 -1.73
CA ASP A 894 30.13 -4.43 -0.82
C ASP A 894 28.72 -4.89 -0.40
N VAL A 895 27.97 -5.50 -1.31
CA VAL A 895 26.65 -6.04 -0.96
C VAL A 895 26.78 -7.22 0.00
N ALA A 896 27.66 -8.17 -0.29
CA ALA A 896 27.88 -9.36 0.53
C ALA A 896 28.44 -9.04 1.92
N ASN A 897 29.36 -8.08 2.03
CA ASN A 897 30.02 -7.70 3.27
C ASN A 897 29.19 -6.72 4.13
N ALA A 898 28.04 -6.22 3.65
CA ALA A 898 27.26 -5.24 4.37
C ALA A 898 26.96 -5.61 5.83
N PRO A 899 26.53 -6.85 6.18
CA PRO A 899 26.27 -7.23 7.58
C PRO A 899 27.50 -7.08 8.49
N ALA A 900 28.68 -7.50 8.03
CA ALA A 900 29.93 -7.41 8.79
C ALA A 900 30.42 -5.95 8.91
N ASP A 901 30.32 -5.19 7.84
CA ASP A 901 30.80 -3.81 7.80
C ASP A 901 30.03 -2.90 8.77
N TYR A 902 28.71 -3.05 8.86
CA TYR A 902 27.95 -2.27 9.83
C TYR A 902 28.36 -2.51 11.29
N GLN A 903 28.88 -3.71 11.61
CA GLN A 903 29.32 -4.05 12.97
C GLN A 903 30.66 -3.42 13.36
N ARG A 904 31.55 -3.14 12.41
CA ARG A 904 32.92 -2.69 12.69
C ARG A 904 33.05 -1.19 13.01
N TYR A 905 32.14 -0.33 12.52
CA TYR A 905 32.25 1.12 12.69
C TYR A 905 32.14 1.55 14.15
N THR A 906 32.97 2.56 14.55
CA THR A 906 33.01 3.09 15.92
C THR A 906 32.16 4.34 16.09
N ALA A 907 31.90 4.75 17.32
CA ALA A 907 31.16 5.98 17.62
C ALA A 907 31.92 7.24 17.14
N GLU A 908 33.26 7.22 17.24
CA GLU A 908 34.15 8.28 16.77
C GLU A 908 34.08 8.42 15.24
N GLU A 909 34.14 7.30 14.51
CA GLU A 909 34.03 7.33 13.04
C GLU A 909 32.67 7.89 12.60
N ILE A 910 31.59 7.60 13.34
CA ILE A 910 30.24 8.13 13.04
C ILE A 910 30.19 9.64 13.32
N ARG A 911 30.69 10.08 14.50
CA ARG A 911 30.77 11.49 14.82
C ARG A 911 31.56 12.28 13.77
N ASP A 912 32.78 11.79 13.45
CA ASP A 912 33.71 12.50 12.58
C ASP A 912 33.21 12.55 11.13
N THR A 913 32.62 11.46 10.64
CA THR A 913 31.98 11.44 9.32
C THR A 913 30.76 12.36 9.28
N PHE A 914 29.89 12.33 10.29
CA PHE A 914 28.74 13.22 10.36
C PHE A 914 29.20 14.69 10.40
N ALA A 915 30.21 15.03 11.20
CA ALA A 915 30.79 16.37 11.29
C ALA A 915 31.37 16.86 9.96
N ARG A 916 32.04 15.97 9.21
CA ARG A 916 32.62 16.27 7.90
C ARG A 916 31.55 16.69 6.86
N TYR A 917 30.35 16.10 6.91
CA TYR A 917 29.25 16.45 6.00
C TYR A 917 28.36 17.58 6.54
N ASN A 918 28.13 17.65 7.85
CA ASN A 918 27.26 18.66 8.47
C ASN A 918 27.96 20.02 8.63
N THR A 919 28.52 20.55 7.55
CA THR A 919 29.16 21.86 7.53
C THR A 919 28.15 22.98 7.27
N PRO A 920 28.41 24.23 7.68
CA PRO A 920 27.52 25.35 7.38
C PRO A 920 27.17 25.46 5.90
N ALA A 921 28.15 25.30 5.01
CA ALA A 921 27.95 25.38 3.56
C ALA A 921 27.13 24.23 2.97
N ALA A 922 26.97 23.13 3.69
CA ALA A 922 26.17 21.98 3.23
C ALA A 922 24.74 21.97 3.79
N ARG A 923 24.43 22.78 4.81
CA ARG A 923 23.15 22.77 5.50
C ARG A 923 22.04 23.39 4.68
N PHE A 924 20.84 22.84 4.88
CA PHE A 924 19.61 23.43 4.36
C PHE A 924 18.46 23.30 5.36
N ARG A 925 17.56 24.29 5.30
CA ARG A 925 16.32 24.32 6.06
C ARG A 925 15.19 24.82 5.18
N PHE A 926 14.03 24.16 5.24
CA PHE A 926 12.80 24.56 4.59
C PHE A 926 11.66 24.57 5.61
N VAL A 927 10.90 25.65 5.63
CA VAL A 927 9.67 25.80 6.39
C VAL A 927 8.57 26.22 5.43
N ILE A 928 7.58 25.37 5.24
CA ILE A 928 6.41 25.65 4.41
C ILE A 928 5.19 25.65 5.33
N ALA A 929 4.53 26.78 5.49
CA ALA A 929 3.40 26.93 6.39
C ALA A 929 2.20 27.60 5.70
N PRO A 930 0.97 27.31 6.12
CA PRO A 930 -0.20 28.08 5.71
C PRO A 930 -0.02 29.57 6.04
N ALA A 931 -0.53 30.45 5.16
CA ALA A 931 -0.64 31.86 5.47
C ALA A 931 -1.65 32.07 6.62
N ASP A 932 -1.41 33.07 7.46
CA ASP A 932 -2.35 33.45 8.51
C ASP A 932 -3.71 33.82 7.88
N PRO A 933 -4.85 33.45 8.50
CA PRO A 933 -6.16 33.88 8.01
C PRO A 933 -6.23 35.39 7.88
N PRO A 934 -6.87 35.94 6.86
CA PRO A 934 -7.04 37.40 6.73
C PRO A 934 -7.72 37.96 7.98
N GLY A 935 -7.03 38.81 8.73
CA GLY A 935 -7.56 39.47 9.92
C GLY A 935 -6.88 39.12 11.26
N THR A 936 -6.00 38.17 11.32
CA THR A 936 -5.16 37.94 12.51
C THR A 936 -3.97 38.89 12.51
N LYS A 937 -4.06 40.01 13.25
CA LYS A 937 -2.89 40.85 13.56
C LYS A 937 -1.86 40.02 14.34
N PRO A 938 -0.55 40.17 14.04
CA PRO A 938 0.48 39.59 14.90
C PRO A 938 0.25 40.02 16.33
N GLY A 939 0.16 39.08 17.25
CA GLY A 939 -0.04 39.40 18.66
C GLY A 939 1.08 40.30 19.13
N ALA A 940 0.71 41.48 19.62
CA ALA A 940 1.62 42.38 20.30
C ALA A 940 2.27 41.60 21.45
N GLU A 941 3.58 41.49 21.45
CA GLU A 941 4.36 41.06 22.60
C GLU A 941 3.90 41.88 23.82
N LYS A 942 3.29 41.21 24.77
CA LYS A 942 3.08 41.80 26.11
C LYS A 942 4.45 41.94 26.76
N THR A 943 5.07 43.07 26.56
CA THR A 943 6.13 43.55 27.42
C THR A 943 5.58 43.63 28.85
N LYS A 944 5.99 42.68 29.70
CA LYS A 944 5.84 42.85 31.16
C LYS A 944 6.78 43.98 31.60
N GLY A 945 6.21 45.11 32.02
CA GLY A 945 6.87 46.06 32.88
C GLY A 945 6.95 45.59 34.33
#